data_d0505a61a3a8ad870d693bbb9b428065
#
_entry.id   d0505a61a3a8ad870d693bbb9b428065
#
_cell.length_a   1.000
_cell.length_b   1.000
_cell.length_c   1.000
_cell.angle_alpha   90.00
_cell.angle_beta   90.00
_cell.angle_gamma   90.00
#
_symmetry.space_group_name_H-M   'P 1'
#
loop_
_entity.id
_entity.type
_entity.pdbx_description
1 polymer ?
#
loop_
_entity_poly.entity_id
_entity_poly.type
_entity_poly.pdbx_seq_one_letter_code
_entity_poly.pdbx_strand_id
1 'polypeptide(L)'
;TEGHQALYKEVIKLKKNVINKVLYFEQAMNEAHTVKDYATSFYESLEYFELPSQLMTQRDELELAGLTEKAEEIDQVWNGLIQILDDLVTVFDDQEMTLQQFLDVFDIGLEQLEFVMIPQTLDQVSIGTMDLAKVDNKKHIYMVGMNDGILPQTVSSSSLITDEEKKYVEDNAHVELSPTSDILQMDEAFVCYIAMTRSQQSVTFSYSLMGNSGDEKEISPFLTQIKELFYDLEITNLQDLHKAQPLLMMQHSHQTKIQLFEYLRGWLDHEDIDYRWLDAYLAIRDDDQLNQGLDYLTTSLTYDNETVQLNEILSQQLYGKTINASVSRFEGYQQCPFKHYASHGLRLNERTKYELQNFDLGDIFHSVLKYISDRIYGDFKNLDTKNIQSLTKEALELILPKVQFNLLNSSAYYKYLSKKIGSIVETTLKALKYQGEYSKFVPQRFETGFRKSPKNKGELVAQPLITNQGIPINIRGQIDRIDTYTKGDHSYVNIIDYKSSESSATLDLTKVYYGLQMQMMTYMDIVLQNKERLGLTDIVKPGGLLYFHVHEPRIKFKSWADIDEDQFQKDYIKNFKMSGLLNRDQEVLDALDIRLEPKYNSDIVPIALTAKGAINQRSSKVADENIIYQLIEHNKKNFIETASHIMDGHTEVAPLKYKQVLPCQFCNYKSVCHVDGLIDSKRYRTVDESIKPLDLIQQLRNEGGERHDSN
;
A
#
# COMPACT_ATOMS: atom_id res chain seq x y z
N THR A 1 4.49 -48.28 -8.93
CA THR A 1 5.86 -48.79 -9.13
C THR A 1 6.52 -49.00 -7.76
N GLU A 2 7.45 -49.94 -7.61
CA GLU A 2 8.17 -50.23 -6.35
C GLU A 2 8.79 -48.97 -5.73
N GLY A 3 9.31 -48.03 -6.54
CA GLY A 3 9.86 -46.74 -6.10
C GLY A 3 8.85 -45.84 -5.41
N HIS A 4 7.60 -45.81 -5.87
CA HIS A 4 6.54 -45.04 -5.22
C HIS A 4 6.12 -45.58 -3.87
N GLN A 5 6.19 -46.93 -3.71
CA GLN A 5 5.89 -47.58 -2.43
C GLN A 5 7.01 -47.37 -1.41
N ALA A 6 8.27 -47.37 -1.85
CA ALA A 6 9.42 -47.06 -0.98
C ALA A 6 9.35 -45.61 -0.49
N LEU A 7 9.14 -44.63 -1.38
CA LEU A 7 8.97 -43.22 -1.03
C LEU A 7 7.77 -43.01 -0.08
N TYR A 8 6.64 -43.66 -0.33
CA TYR A 8 5.48 -43.59 0.55
C TYR A 8 5.78 -44.05 1.97
N LYS A 9 6.50 -45.20 2.12
CA LYS A 9 6.91 -45.74 3.43
C LYS A 9 7.84 -44.75 4.16
N GLU A 10 8.77 -44.13 3.44
CA GLU A 10 9.69 -43.14 3.98
C GLU A 10 8.97 -41.89 4.46
N VAL A 11 8.08 -41.35 3.65
CA VAL A 11 7.24 -40.21 4.03
C VAL A 11 6.36 -40.47 5.25
N ILE A 12 5.76 -41.68 5.32
CA ILE A 12 4.97 -42.08 6.50
C ILE A 12 5.84 -42.23 7.75
N LYS A 13 7.07 -42.75 7.61
CA LYS A 13 8.01 -42.85 8.74
C LYS A 13 8.40 -41.47 9.25
N LEU A 14 8.76 -40.54 8.35
CA LEU A 14 9.08 -39.14 8.70
C LEU A 14 7.89 -38.46 9.34
N LYS A 15 6.70 -38.58 8.75
CA LYS A 15 5.46 -38.01 9.29
C LYS A 15 5.19 -38.50 10.72
N LYS A 16 5.31 -39.81 10.98
CA LYS A 16 5.10 -40.38 12.32
C LYS A 16 6.13 -39.86 13.32
N ASN A 17 7.39 -39.74 12.92
CA ASN A 17 8.44 -39.23 13.79
C ASN A 17 8.16 -37.78 14.20
N VAL A 18 7.82 -36.90 13.25
CA VAL A 18 7.48 -35.48 13.52
C VAL A 18 6.24 -35.39 14.41
N ILE A 19 5.16 -36.12 14.07
CA ILE A 19 3.92 -36.08 14.84
C ILE A 19 4.16 -36.58 16.29
N ASN A 20 4.92 -37.64 16.48
CA ASN A 20 5.18 -38.17 17.82
C ASN A 20 5.93 -37.13 18.69
N LYS A 21 6.90 -36.41 18.10
CA LYS A 21 7.61 -35.34 18.81
C LYS A 21 6.68 -34.20 19.20
N VAL A 22 5.82 -33.75 18.28
CA VAL A 22 4.82 -32.70 18.55
C VAL A 22 3.82 -33.12 19.63
N LEU A 23 3.29 -34.35 19.55
CA LEU A 23 2.35 -34.87 20.56
C LEU A 23 3.00 -35.01 21.94
N TYR A 24 4.26 -35.41 22.00
CA TYR A 24 5.02 -35.48 23.26
C TYR A 24 5.10 -34.07 23.90
N PHE A 25 5.49 -33.07 23.11
CA PHE A 25 5.56 -31.69 23.57
C PHE A 25 4.20 -31.17 24.04
N GLU A 26 3.15 -31.39 23.24
CA GLU A 26 1.79 -30.98 23.59
C GLU A 26 1.33 -31.61 24.91
N GLN A 27 1.57 -32.90 25.07
CA GLN A 27 1.21 -33.63 26.30
C GLN A 27 1.99 -33.09 27.51
N ALA A 28 3.31 -32.91 27.40
CA ALA A 28 4.15 -32.40 28.46
C ALA A 28 3.72 -31.00 28.91
N MET A 29 3.41 -30.11 27.96
CA MET A 29 2.96 -28.77 28.28
C MET A 29 1.54 -28.73 28.85
N ASN A 30 0.66 -29.64 28.49
CA ASN A 30 -0.69 -29.71 29.06
C ASN A 30 -0.72 -30.34 30.48
N GLU A 31 0.25 -31.16 30.84
CA GLU A 31 0.38 -31.75 32.18
C GLU A 31 1.07 -30.81 33.17
N ALA A 32 1.77 -29.78 32.69
CA ALA A 32 2.42 -28.76 33.51
C ALA A 32 1.42 -27.75 34.10
N HIS A 33 1.62 -27.30 35.32
CA HIS A 33 0.74 -26.37 36.01
C HIS A 33 1.48 -25.21 36.68
N THR A 34 2.76 -25.38 37.03
CA THR A 34 3.61 -24.36 37.62
C THR A 34 4.64 -23.87 36.61
N VAL A 35 5.24 -22.70 36.84
CA VAL A 35 6.31 -22.18 35.98
C VAL A 35 7.48 -23.16 35.88
N LYS A 36 7.84 -23.78 36.98
CA LYS A 36 8.88 -24.79 37.04
C LYS A 36 8.53 -26.03 36.21
N ASP A 37 7.26 -26.50 36.27
CA ASP A 37 6.81 -27.63 35.44
C ASP A 37 6.89 -27.27 33.96
N TYR A 38 6.43 -26.09 33.57
CA TYR A 38 6.51 -25.62 32.16
C TYR A 38 7.96 -25.54 31.69
N ALA A 39 8.84 -24.89 32.47
CA ALA A 39 10.25 -24.76 32.11
C ALA A 39 10.95 -26.12 32.00
N THR A 40 10.67 -27.04 32.93
CA THR A 40 11.22 -28.40 32.90
C THR A 40 10.70 -29.18 31.69
N SER A 41 9.38 -29.17 31.47
CA SER A 41 8.76 -29.90 30.34
C SER A 41 9.23 -29.33 29.00
N PHE A 42 9.46 -28.01 28.92
CA PHE A 42 10.01 -27.38 27.71
C PHE A 42 11.46 -27.83 27.47
N TYR A 43 12.32 -27.77 28.49
CA TYR A 43 13.72 -28.24 28.39
C TYR A 43 13.82 -29.75 28.01
N GLU A 44 13.08 -30.62 28.69
CA GLU A 44 13.04 -32.04 28.38
C GLU A 44 12.54 -32.31 26.94
N SER A 45 11.63 -31.48 26.46
CA SER A 45 11.17 -31.61 25.08
C SER A 45 12.28 -31.19 24.09
N LEU A 46 13.09 -30.17 24.37
CA LEU A 46 14.25 -29.85 23.54
C LEU A 46 15.29 -30.98 23.52
N GLU A 47 15.52 -31.63 24.64
CA GLU A 47 16.37 -32.81 24.71
C GLU A 47 15.78 -33.99 23.90
N TYR A 48 14.48 -34.26 24.02
CA TYR A 48 13.80 -35.31 23.24
C TYR A 48 13.84 -35.02 21.73
N PHE A 49 13.88 -33.75 21.35
CA PHE A 49 14.06 -33.33 19.95
C PHE A 49 15.52 -33.44 19.48
N GLU A 50 16.43 -33.76 20.37
CA GLU A 50 17.88 -33.83 20.13
C GLU A 50 18.47 -32.44 19.71
N LEU A 51 17.80 -31.33 20.10
CA LEU A 51 18.20 -30.00 19.70
C LEU A 51 19.61 -29.64 20.20
N PRO A 52 20.00 -29.91 21.47
CA PRO A 52 21.34 -29.56 21.94
C PRO A 52 22.45 -30.24 21.12
N SER A 53 22.29 -31.51 20.79
CA SER A 53 23.28 -32.26 20.01
C SER A 53 23.36 -31.80 18.55
N GLN A 54 22.22 -31.37 17.96
CA GLN A 54 22.18 -30.81 16.62
C GLN A 54 22.87 -29.43 16.57
N LEU A 55 22.62 -28.55 17.57
CA LEU A 55 23.28 -27.27 17.69
C LEU A 55 24.79 -27.43 17.88
N MET A 56 25.26 -28.34 18.73
CA MET A 56 26.67 -28.64 18.89
C MET A 56 27.33 -29.12 17.58
N THR A 57 26.64 -30.00 16.84
CA THR A 57 27.14 -30.49 15.55
C THR A 57 27.29 -29.35 14.56
N GLN A 58 26.26 -28.47 14.49
CA GLN A 58 26.30 -27.30 13.61
C GLN A 58 27.40 -26.30 13.99
N ARG A 59 27.61 -26.06 15.29
CA ARG A 59 28.71 -25.25 15.80
C ARG A 59 30.06 -25.80 15.35
N ASP A 60 30.30 -27.10 15.58
CA ASP A 60 31.54 -27.76 15.23
C ASP A 60 31.81 -27.70 13.71
N GLU A 61 30.78 -27.87 12.88
CA GLU A 61 30.88 -27.70 11.42
C GLU A 61 31.25 -26.26 11.02
N LEU A 62 30.70 -25.28 11.69
CA LEU A 62 31.04 -23.87 11.45
C LEU A 62 32.47 -23.54 11.88
N GLU A 63 32.92 -24.04 13.02
CA GLU A 63 34.31 -23.92 13.46
C GLU A 63 35.30 -24.53 12.46
N LEU A 64 35.00 -25.75 11.98
CA LEU A 64 35.82 -26.41 10.95
C LEU A 64 35.84 -25.64 9.63
N ALA A 65 34.78 -24.93 9.31
CA ALA A 65 34.69 -24.06 8.14
C ALA A 65 35.41 -22.69 8.34
N GLY A 66 35.97 -22.43 9.53
CA GLY A 66 36.63 -21.15 9.87
C GLY A 66 35.64 -20.02 10.15
N LEU A 67 34.34 -20.31 10.34
CA LEU A 67 33.28 -19.33 10.63
C LEU A 67 33.04 -19.23 12.15
N THR A 68 34.07 -18.89 12.89
CA THR A 68 34.10 -18.88 14.37
C THR A 68 33.03 -17.96 14.97
N GLU A 69 32.78 -16.78 14.38
CA GLU A 69 31.74 -15.86 14.84
C GLU A 69 30.36 -16.51 14.80
N LYS A 70 30.03 -17.24 13.75
CA LYS A 70 28.76 -17.96 13.63
C LYS A 70 28.65 -19.15 14.58
N ALA A 71 29.76 -19.78 14.91
CA ALA A 71 29.82 -20.82 15.91
C ALA A 71 29.50 -20.28 17.32
N GLU A 72 30.09 -19.12 17.67
CA GLU A 72 29.83 -18.42 18.93
C GLU A 72 28.36 -17.94 19.04
N GLU A 73 27.72 -17.51 17.94
CA GLU A 73 26.30 -17.17 17.91
C GLU A 73 25.42 -18.34 18.37
N ILE A 74 25.74 -19.57 17.93
CA ILE A 74 24.97 -20.76 18.33
C ILE A 74 25.06 -21.00 19.84
N ASP A 75 26.26 -20.86 20.41
CA ASP A 75 26.47 -21.03 21.86
C ASP A 75 25.73 -19.91 22.64
N GLN A 76 25.74 -18.68 22.17
CA GLN A 76 25.02 -17.57 22.81
C GLN A 76 23.51 -17.77 22.77
N VAL A 77 22.95 -18.20 21.64
CA VAL A 77 21.49 -18.50 21.48
C VAL A 77 21.07 -19.58 22.47
N TRP A 78 21.84 -20.68 22.53
CA TRP A 78 21.53 -21.78 23.46
C TRP A 78 21.60 -21.32 24.93
N ASN A 79 22.69 -20.66 25.30
CA ASN A 79 22.86 -20.16 26.67
C ASN A 79 21.80 -19.13 27.05
N GLY A 80 21.44 -18.23 26.13
CA GLY A 80 20.38 -17.25 26.34
C GLY A 80 19.02 -17.90 26.57
N LEU A 81 18.68 -18.95 25.79
CA LEU A 81 17.44 -19.69 25.99
C LEU A 81 17.38 -20.36 27.37
N ILE A 82 18.47 -21.00 27.78
CA ILE A 82 18.54 -21.65 29.10
C ILE A 82 18.47 -20.61 30.23
N GLN A 83 19.15 -19.48 30.05
CA GLN A 83 19.11 -18.38 31.04
C GLN A 83 17.68 -17.86 31.26
N ILE A 84 16.87 -17.69 30.20
CA ILE A 84 15.47 -17.28 30.36
C ILE A 84 14.68 -18.31 31.17
N LEU A 85 14.86 -19.60 30.90
CA LEU A 85 14.17 -20.65 31.65
C LEU A 85 14.58 -20.63 33.13
N ASP A 86 15.87 -20.46 33.44
CA ASP A 86 16.41 -20.38 34.78
C ASP A 86 15.90 -19.11 35.51
N ASP A 87 15.85 -17.98 34.82
CA ASP A 87 15.31 -16.73 35.34
C ASP A 87 13.82 -16.85 35.67
N LEU A 88 13.03 -17.45 34.80
CA LEU A 88 11.61 -17.70 35.04
C LEU A 88 11.40 -18.59 36.28
N VAL A 89 12.16 -19.66 36.39
CA VAL A 89 12.09 -20.55 37.58
C VAL A 89 12.57 -19.81 38.83
N THR A 90 13.62 -18.99 38.76
CA THR A 90 14.13 -18.23 39.87
C THR A 90 13.12 -17.20 40.42
N VAL A 91 12.36 -16.57 39.49
CA VAL A 91 11.40 -15.51 39.86
C VAL A 91 10.06 -16.07 40.31
N PHE A 92 9.56 -17.11 39.65
CA PHE A 92 8.20 -17.62 39.83
C PHE A 92 8.10 -19.00 40.49
N ASP A 93 9.16 -19.82 40.40
CA ASP A 93 9.27 -21.17 40.99
C ASP A 93 8.00 -22.01 40.85
N ASP A 94 7.37 -22.39 41.93
CA ASP A 94 6.16 -23.21 41.97
C ASP A 94 4.85 -22.42 41.80
N GLN A 95 4.91 -21.19 41.30
CA GLN A 95 3.71 -20.39 41.05
C GLN A 95 2.86 -21.02 39.96
N GLU A 96 1.56 -21.21 40.22
CA GLU A 96 0.62 -21.69 39.23
C GLU A 96 0.39 -20.63 38.14
N MET A 97 0.52 -21.04 36.89
CA MET A 97 0.23 -20.24 35.71
C MET A 97 -0.51 -21.08 34.68
N THR A 98 -1.25 -20.41 33.79
CA THR A 98 -1.74 -21.05 32.57
C THR A 98 -0.63 -21.10 31.53
N LEU A 99 -0.71 -22.05 30.59
CA LEU A 99 0.25 -22.13 29.47
C LEU A 99 0.37 -20.81 28.73
N GLN A 100 -0.75 -20.10 28.50
CA GLN A 100 -0.72 -18.80 27.81
C GLN A 100 0.07 -17.74 28.61
N GLN A 101 -0.10 -17.66 29.92
CA GLN A 101 0.65 -16.73 30.75
C GLN A 101 2.15 -17.05 30.76
N PHE A 102 2.51 -18.33 30.82
CA PHE A 102 3.90 -18.76 30.71
C PHE A 102 4.51 -18.35 29.36
N LEU A 103 3.80 -18.60 28.24
CA LEU A 103 4.26 -18.24 26.91
C LEU A 103 4.39 -16.72 26.75
N ASP A 104 3.44 -15.93 27.27
CA ASP A 104 3.49 -14.48 27.20
C ASP A 104 4.74 -13.92 27.89
N VAL A 105 5.10 -14.44 29.07
CA VAL A 105 6.31 -14.02 29.81
C VAL A 105 7.59 -14.55 29.14
N PHE A 106 7.56 -15.78 28.64
CA PHE A 106 8.68 -16.38 27.92
C PHE A 106 9.01 -15.62 26.63
N ASP A 107 7.98 -15.22 25.86
CA ASP A 107 8.15 -14.41 24.65
C ASP A 107 8.77 -13.05 24.95
N ILE A 108 8.35 -12.37 26.04
CA ILE A 108 8.98 -11.14 26.50
C ILE A 108 10.45 -11.38 26.82
N GLY A 109 10.79 -12.49 27.49
CA GLY A 109 12.18 -12.87 27.77
C GLY A 109 13.00 -13.05 26.49
N LEU A 110 12.44 -13.72 25.48
CA LEU A 110 13.11 -13.89 24.19
C LEU A 110 13.32 -12.57 23.44
N GLU A 111 12.36 -11.65 23.51
CA GLU A 111 12.46 -10.32 22.87
C GLU A 111 13.55 -9.44 23.50
N GLN A 112 13.90 -9.70 24.77
CA GLN A 112 14.95 -8.97 25.50
C GLN A 112 16.34 -9.56 25.33
N LEU A 113 16.48 -10.71 24.65
CA LEU A 113 17.80 -11.30 24.39
C LEU A 113 18.61 -10.44 23.41
N GLU A 114 19.69 -9.89 23.90
CA GLU A 114 20.69 -9.19 23.09
C GLU A 114 21.97 -10.04 23.02
N PHE A 115 22.41 -10.34 21.82
CA PHE A 115 23.67 -11.03 21.59
C PHE A 115 24.79 -10.01 21.33
N VAL A 116 25.80 -10.01 22.18
CA VAL A 116 26.93 -9.11 22.04
C VAL A 116 28.07 -9.84 21.31
N MET A 117 28.34 -9.42 20.09
CA MET A 117 29.53 -9.88 19.37
C MET A 117 30.74 -9.04 19.80
N ILE A 118 31.72 -9.66 20.42
CA ILE A 118 32.97 -8.99 20.76
C ILE A 118 33.78 -8.85 19.47
N PRO A 119 34.15 -7.65 19.02
CA PRO A 119 34.98 -7.49 17.83
C PRO A 119 36.34 -8.21 18.06
N GLN A 120 36.66 -9.17 17.19
CA GLN A 120 37.85 -10.02 17.37
C GLN A 120 39.14 -9.32 17.02
N THR A 121 39.11 -8.17 16.35
CA THR A 121 40.32 -7.46 15.90
C THR A 121 40.27 -5.97 16.22
N LEU A 122 41.44 -5.42 16.63
CA LEU A 122 41.63 -3.97 16.86
C LEU A 122 41.71 -3.17 15.55
N ASP A 123 41.90 -3.84 14.43
CA ASP A 123 42.13 -3.24 13.11
C ASP A 123 40.87 -3.39 12.23
N GLN A 124 39.76 -2.77 12.70
CA GLN A 124 38.49 -2.82 12.02
C GLN A 124 37.91 -1.44 11.77
N VAL A 125 37.16 -1.31 10.66
CA VAL A 125 36.28 -0.18 10.41
C VAL A 125 34.95 -0.42 11.15
N SER A 126 34.61 0.47 12.08
CA SER A 126 33.34 0.40 12.80
C SER A 126 32.24 1.02 11.94
N ILE A 127 31.18 0.28 11.67
CA ILE A 127 29.99 0.75 10.96
C ILE A 127 28.80 0.63 11.91
N GLY A 128 28.03 1.70 12.04
CA GLY A 128 26.85 1.71 12.91
C GLY A 128 26.00 2.94 12.71
N THR A 129 24.83 2.94 13.33
CA THR A 129 23.96 4.13 13.42
C THR A 129 24.51 5.13 14.44
N MET A 130 24.18 6.40 14.30
CA MET A 130 24.78 7.47 15.12
C MET A 130 24.47 7.34 16.61
N ASP A 131 23.30 6.82 16.94
CA ASP A 131 22.83 6.57 18.31
C ASP A 131 23.56 5.38 18.98
N LEU A 132 23.87 4.34 18.22
CA LEU A 132 24.58 3.14 18.67
C LEU A 132 26.09 3.29 18.61
N ALA A 133 26.60 4.15 17.75
CA ALA A 133 28.03 4.41 17.61
C ALA A 133 28.57 5.22 18.82
N LYS A 134 28.40 4.73 20.05
CA LYS A 134 29.09 5.22 21.27
C LYS A 134 30.59 4.94 21.19
N VAL A 135 31.16 5.18 20.02
CA VAL A 135 32.55 4.80 19.74
C VAL A 135 33.46 5.88 20.28
N ASP A 136 34.52 5.46 20.96
CA ASP A 136 35.63 6.29 21.39
C ASP A 136 36.20 7.15 20.24
N ASN A 137 36.90 8.20 20.59
CA ASN A 137 37.56 9.13 19.67
C ASN A 137 38.28 8.43 18.52
N LYS A 138 37.65 8.44 17.34
CA LYS A 138 38.26 7.90 16.11
C LYS A 138 39.06 8.98 15.37
N LYS A 139 40.08 8.58 14.60
CA LYS A 139 40.83 9.53 13.80
C LYS A 139 39.99 10.14 12.69
N HIS A 140 39.24 9.28 11.97
CA HIS A 140 38.44 9.65 10.81
C HIS A 140 37.01 9.15 11.00
N ILE A 141 36.02 9.98 10.73
CA ILE A 141 34.60 9.63 10.77
C ILE A 141 33.98 9.95 9.41
N TYR A 142 33.22 9.01 8.85
CA TYR A 142 32.45 9.18 7.62
C TYR A 142 30.97 9.12 7.96
N MET A 143 30.29 10.26 7.85
CA MET A 143 28.84 10.34 8.05
C MET A 143 28.16 10.30 6.70
N VAL A 144 27.43 9.21 6.43
CA VAL A 144 26.79 8.96 5.14
C VAL A 144 25.28 9.15 5.22
N GLY A 145 24.67 9.54 4.10
CA GLY A 145 23.20 9.70 4.02
C GLY A 145 22.68 10.94 4.72
N MET A 146 23.44 12.02 4.75
CA MET A 146 23.08 13.29 5.39
C MET A 146 22.04 14.07 4.58
N ASN A 147 20.85 13.48 4.44
CA ASN A 147 19.70 14.07 3.72
C ASN A 147 18.62 14.52 4.69
N ASP A 148 17.82 15.51 4.29
CA ASP A 148 16.63 15.92 5.04
C ASP A 148 15.61 14.79 5.13
N GLY A 149 14.95 14.66 6.28
CA GLY A 149 14.04 13.56 6.59
C GLY A 149 14.73 12.24 6.99
N ILE A 150 16.06 12.12 6.77
CA ILE A 150 16.91 11.04 7.31
C ILE A 150 17.67 11.57 8.53
N LEU A 151 18.20 12.77 8.41
CA LEU A 151 18.87 13.48 9.50
C LEU A 151 18.58 15.00 9.43
N PRO A 152 17.77 15.59 10.32
CA PRO A 152 17.01 14.91 11.38
C PRO A 152 15.92 13.98 10.84
N GLN A 153 15.66 12.92 11.58
CA GLN A 153 14.56 12.02 11.25
C GLN A 153 13.23 12.74 11.47
N THR A 154 12.30 12.57 10.53
CA THR A 154 10.96 13.12 10.70
C THR A 154 10.23 12.35 11.80
N VAL A 155 10.16 12.91 12.99
CA VAL A 155 9.43 12.32 14.11
C VAL A 155 7.94 12.52 13.87
N SER A 156 7.23 11.49 13.46
CA SER A 156 5.76 11.50 13.43
C SER A 156 5.23 10.86 14.71
N SER A 157 4.48 11.62 15.50
CA SER A 157 3.79 11.05 16.65
C SER A 157 2.68 10.10 16.17
N SER A 158 2.97 8.82 16.08
CA SER A 158 1.96 7.76 15.83
C SER A 158 1.27 7.31 17.12
N SER A 159 1.43 8.05 18.21
CA SER A 159 0.86 7.70 19.51
C SER A 159 -0.65 7.99 19.55
N LEU A 160 -1.37 7.22 20.39
CA LEU A 160 -2.80 7.43 20.65
C LEU A 160 -3.09 8.77 21.33
N ILE A 161 -2.08 9.35 21.99
CA ILE A 161 -2.14 10.61 22.74
C ILE A 161 -1.23 11.60 22.01
N THR A 162 -1.75 12.78 21.67
CA THR A 162 -0.99 13.86 21.03
C THR A 162 0.01 14.49 22.00
N ASP A 163 1.02 15.18 21.49
CA ASP A 163 2.02 15.86 22.33
C ASP A 163 1.39 16.94 23.23
N GLU A 164 0.32 17.59 22.77
CA GLU A 164 -0.45 18.55 23.57
C GLU A 164 -1.17 17.86 24.73
N GLU A 165 -1.76 16.69 24.47
CA GLU A 165 -2.42 15.88 25.49
C GLU A 165 -1.43 15.31 26.51
N LYS A 166 -0.23 14.89 26.07
CA LYS A 166 0.85 14.45 26.96
C LYS A 166 1.23 15.57 27.93
N LYS A 167 1.53 16.77 27.42
CA LYS A 167 1.86 17.95 28.25
C LYS A 167 0.74 18.27 29.23
N TYR A 168 -0.52 18.20 28.80
CA TYR A 168 -1.67 18.43 29.69
C TYR A 168 -1.75 17.41 30.84
N VAL A 169 -1.50 16.13 30.55
CA VAL A 169 -1.50 15.07 31.58
C VAL A 169 -0.31 15.24 32.53
N GLU A 170 0.88 15.53 32.01
CA GLU A 170 2.07 15.77 32.83
C GLU A 170 1.87 16.96 33.78
N ASP A 171 1.33 18.08 33.27
CA ASP A 171 1.10 19.30 34.06
C ASP A 171 0.03 19.13 35.14
N ASN A 172 -1.02 18.33 34.89
CA ASN A 172 -2.17 18.23 35.79
C ASN A 172 -2.15 16.97 36.66
N ALA A 173 -1.63 15.85 36.17
CA ALA A 173 -1.57 14.59 36.91
C ALA A 173 -0.19 14.31 37.50
N HIS A 174 0.85 15.10 37.17
CA HIS A 174 2.25 14.91 37.58
C HIS A 174 2.77 13.49 37.29
N VAL A 175 2.35 12.94 36.15
CA VAL A 175 2.76 11.62 35.62
C VAL A 175 3.71 11.86 34.46
N GLU A 176 4.91 11.31 34.52
CA GLU A 176 5.88 11.37 33.47
C GLU A 176 5.44 10.41 32.32
N LEU A 177 5.31 10.94 31.12
CA LEU A 177 4.93 10.18 29.91
C LEU A 177 6.13 10.07 28.96
N SER A 178 5.93 9.32 27.85
CA SER A 178 6.95 9.24 26.80
C SER A 178 7.25 10.62 26.20
N PRO A 179 8.52 10.92 25.83
CA PRO A 179 8.93 12.21 25.31
C PRO A 179 8.05 12.70 24.17
N THR A 180 7.84 14.01 24.10
CA THR A 180 7.15 14.68 23.00
C THR A 180 8.04 14.79 21.76
N SER A 181 7.46 15.02 20.58
CA SER A 181 8.22 15.08 19.33
C SER A 181 9.27 16.18 19.28
N ASP A 182 9.06 17.30 19.97
CA ASP A 182 10.04 18.38 20.12
C ASP A 182 11.27 17.95 20.94
N ILE A 183 11.09 17.19 22.01
CA ILE A 183 12.20 16.62 22.80
C ILE A 183 12.99 15.62 21.95
N LEU A 184 12.32 14.71 21.27
CA LEU A 184 12.96 13.73 20.40
C LEU A 184 13.77 14.39 19.26
N GLN A 185 13.28 15.50 18.71
CA GLN A 185 14.01 16.28 17.71
C GLN A 185 15.27 16.96 18.29
N MET A 186 15.21 17.43 19.55
CA MET A 186 16.39 17.96 20.25
C MET A 186 17.42 16.88 20.55
N ASP A 187 16.98 15.69 20.92
CA ASP A 187 17.87 14.53 21.13
C ASP A 187 18.59 14.13 19.86
N GLU A 188 17.94 14.15 18.70
CA GLU A 188 18.59 13.91 17.40
C GLU A 188 19.68 14.94 17.07
N ALA A 189 19.43 16.21 17.35
CA ALA A 189 20.41 17.26 17.16
C ALA A 189 21.63 17.05 18.07
N PHE A 190 21.41 16.60 19.30
CA PHE A 190 22.48 16.28 20.25
C PHE A 190 23.30 15.07 19.82
N VAL A 191 22.64 13.99 19.36
CA VAL A 191 23.33 12.80 18.82
C VAL A 191 24.18 13.17 17.62
N CYS A 192 23.63 13.99 16.70
CA CYS A 192 24.38 14.49 15.55
C CYS A 192 25.60 15.31 15.97
N TYR A 193 25.45 16.24 16.92
CA TYR A 193 26.55 17.02 17.48
C TYR A 193 27.66 16.13 18.05
N ILE A 194 27.29 15.13 18.83
CA ILE A 194 28.25 14.18 19.39
C ILE A 194 28.99 13.42 18.29
N ALA A 195 28.27 12.93 17.28
CA ALA A 195 28.87 12.20 16.16
C ALA A 195 29.86 13.07 15.37
N MET A 196 29.54 14.34 15.14
CA MET A 196 30.37 15.29 14.43
C MET A 196 31.63 15.70 15.20
N THR A 197 31.57 15.77 16.53
CA THR A 197 32.65 16.29 17.37
C THR A 197 33.59 15.22 17.92
N ARG A 198 33.34 13.94 17.67
CA ARG A 198 34.19 12.83 18.15
C ARG A 198 35.43 12.52 17.31
N SER A 199 35.53 13.10 16.14
CA SER A 199 36.71 12.89 15.28
C SER A 199 37.92 13.63 15.82
N GLN A 200 39.06 12.96 15.80
CA GLN A 200 40.35 13.56 16.17
C GLN A 200 41.04 14.31 15.00
N GLN A 201 40.77 13.90 13.76
CA GLN A 201 41.48 14.43 12.59
C GLN A 201 40.55 14.94 11.51
N SER A 202 39.58 14.12 11.07
CA SER A 202 38.67 14.55 10.01
C SER A 202 37.27 13.93 10.12
N VAL A 203 36.29 14.70 9.69
CA VAL A 203 34.92 14.23 9.44
C VAL A 203 34.62 14.43 7.97
N THR A 204 34.12 13.40 7.32
CA THR A 204 33.65 13.46 5.93
C THR A 204 32.15 13.24 5.91
N PHE A 205 31.44 14.15 5.25
CA PHE A 205 29.98 14.07 5.10
C PHE A 205 29.62 13.68 3.66
N SER A 206 28.59 12.86 3.50
CA SER A 206 28.01 12.61 2.18
C SER A 206 26.49 12.61 2.20
N TYR A 207 25.90 13.03 1.11
CA TYR A 207 24.46 13.02 0.89
C TYR A 207 24.15 12.67 -0.55
N SER A 208 22.96 12.15 -0.79
CA SER A 208 22.48 11.80 -2.13
C SER A 208 21.68 12.96 -2.71
N LEU A 209 21.83 13.23 -4.01
CA LEU A 209 21.02 14.21 -4.74
C LEU A 209 19.68 13.60 -5.18
N MET A 210 19.64 12.27 -5.34
CA MET A 210 18.46 11.55 -5.81
C MET A 210 18.25 10.27 -5.00
N GLY A 211 17.00 9.89 -4.82
CA GLY A 211 16.62 8.60 -4.26
C GLY A 211 16.59 7.48 -5.31
N ASN A 212 16.41 6.25 -4.88
CA ASN A 212 16.34 5.07 -5.75
C ASN A 212 15.17 5.10 -6.76
N SER A 213 14.14 5.92 -6.50
CA SER A 213 12.98 6.10 -7.38
C SER A 213 13.15 7.28 -8.35
N GLY A 214 14.32 7.96 -8.32
CA GLY A 214 14.58 9.16 -9.11
C GLY A 214 13.96 10.43 -8.50
N ASP A 215 13.50 10.38 -7.27
CA ASP A 215 13.04 11.52 -6.49
C ASP A 215 14.23 12.38 -6.04
N GLU A 216 14.08 13.70 -6.12
CA GLU A 216 15.08 14.64 -5.65
C GLU A 216 15.20 14.58 -4.12
N LYS A 217 16.41 14.57 -3.61
CA LYS A 217 16.72 14.55 -2.17
C LYS A 217 17.34 15.87 -1.76
N GLU A 218 16.86 16.44 -0.67
CA GLU A 218 17.42 17.65 -0.09
C GLU A 218 18.54 17.33 0.89
N ILE A 219 19.48 18.28 1.02
CA ILE A 219 20.59 18.21 1.96
C ILE A 219 20.07 18.40 3.39
N SER A 220 20.63 17.68 4.36
CA SER A 220 20.33 17.87 5.77
C SER A 220 20.52 19.33 6.22
N PRO A 221 19.58 19.88 7.00
CA PRO A 221 19.72 21.20 7.63
C PRO A 221 21.00 21.34 8.47
N PHE A 222 21.47 20.27 9.10
CA PHE A 222 22.71 20.27 9.86
C PHE A 222 23.94 20.50 8.97
N LEU A 223 23.98 19.93 7.75
CA LEU A 223 25.07 20.21 6.82
C LEU A 223 25.03 21.64 6.30
N THR A 224 23.84 22.20 6.11
CA THR A 224 23.69 23.62 5.74
C THR A 224 24.27 24.52 6.82
N GLN A 225 24.00 24.26 8.09
CA GLN A 225 24.58 25.00 9.22
C GLN A 225 26.12 24.87 9.27
N ILE A 226 26.66 23.65 9.05
CA ILE A 226 28.10 23.44 9.01
C ILE A 226 28.75 24.25 7.87
N LYS A 227 28.13 24.29 6.70
CA LYS A 227 28.61 25.07 5.57
C LYS A 227 28.60 26.58 5.84
N GLU A 228 27.65 27.06 6.62
CA GLU A 228 27.64 28.47 7.07
C GLU A 228 28.76 28.77 8.07
N LEU A 229 29.10 27.82 8.94
CA LEU A 229 30.20 27.95 9.88
C LEU A 229 31.59 27.85 9.20
N PHE A 230 31.71 27.02 8.16
CA PHE A 230 32.95 26.75 7.45
C PHE A 230 32.75 27.15 5.95
N TYR A 231 32.87 28.44 5.66
CA TYR A 231 32.59 29.01 4.34
C TYR A 231 33.53 28.49 3.22
N ASP A 232 34.71 27.98 3.58
CA ASP A 232 35.68 27.39 2.64
C ASP A 232 35.42 25.90 2.34
N LEU A 233 34.31 25.33 2.89
CA LEU A 233 33.99 23.93 2.67
C LEU A 233 33.47 23.71 1.24
N GLU A 234 34.23 22.93 0.47
CA GLU A 234 33.85 22.57 -0.90
C GLU A 234 32.99 21.31 -0.94
N ILE A 235 31.97 21.33 -1.79
CA ILE A 235 31.15 20.16 -2.09
C ILE A 235 31.71 19.50 -3.34
N THR A 236 32.13 18.26 -3.21
CA THR A 236 32.67 17.47 -4.32
C THR A 236 31.58 16.54 -4.85
N ASN A 237 31.26 16.62 -6.14
CA ASN A 237 30.41 15.63 -6.79
C ASN A 237 31.29 14.40 -7.10
N LEU A 238 30.88 13.23 -6.56
CA LEU A 238 31.64 11.99 -6.75
C LEU A 238 31.70 11.57 -8.23
N GLN A 239 30.65 11.79 -9.01
CA GLN A 239 30.63 11.45 -10.44
C GLN A 239 31.69 12.27 -11.21
N ASP A 240 31.81 13.56 -10.91
CA ASP A 240 32.79 14.42 -11.54
C ASP A 240 34.22 14.04 -11.12
N LEU A 241 34.44 13.68 -9.86
CA LEU A 241 35.69 13.19 -9.33
C LEU A 241 36.13 11.87 -10.01
N HIS A 242 35.19 10.93 -10.15
CA HIS A 242 35.43 9.65 -10.81
C HIS A 242 35.79 9.82 -12.28
N LYS A 243 35.11 10.73 -12.99
CA LYS A 243 35.48 11.06 -14.40
C LYS A 243 36.84 11.70 -14.50
N ALA A 244 37.21 12.60 -13.59
CA ALA A 244 38.49 13.31 -13.60
C ALA A 244 39.66 12.41 -13.19
N GLN A 245 39.45 11.46 -12.29
CA GLN A 245 40.52 10.62 -11.71
C GLN A 245 40.15 9.12 -11.71
N PRO A 246 40.07 8.45 -12.88
CA PRO A 246 39.65 7.04 -12.97
C PRO A 246 40.54 6.09 -12.15
N LEU A 247 41.87 6.39 -12.04
CA LEU A 247 42.80 5.55 -11.30
C LEU A 247 42.50 5.44 -9.80
N LEU A 248 41.80 6.43 -9.20
CA LEU A 248 41.39 6.33 -7.82
C LEU A 248 40.35 5.19 -7.63
N MET A 249 39.55 4.93 -8.65
CA MET A 249 38.51 3.91 -8.61
C MET A 249 39.04 2.51 -8.94
N MET A 250 40.26 2.42 -9.47
CA MET A 250 40.92 1.16 -9.89
C MET A 250 41.89 0.61 -8.84
N GLN A 251 41.82 1.10 -7.59
CA GLN A 251 42.77 0.68 -6.54
C GLN A 251 42.43 -0.67 -5.92
N HIS A 252 41.15 -1.07 -5.95
CA HIS A 252 40.66 -2.31 -5.37
C HIS A 252 39.83 -3.13 -6.40
N SER A 253 40.19 -4.38 -6.62
CA SER A 253 39.65 -5.22 -7.70
C SER A 253 38.10 -5.33 -7.68
N HIS A 254 37.50 -5.49 -6.50
CA HIS A 254 36.05 -5.58 -6.37
C HIS A 254 35.39 -4.25 -6.75
N GLN A 255 35.90 -3.14 -6.24
CA GLN A 255 35.37 -1.81 -6.55
C GLN A 255 35.57 -1.47 -8.02
N THR A 256 36.70 -1.82 -8.58
CA THR A 256 37.02 -1.66 -10.01
C THR A 256 35.98 -2.39 -10.88
N LYS A 257 35.62 -3.62 -10.52
CA LYS A 257 34.57 -4.38 -11.25
C LYS A 257 33.22 -3.64 -11.26
N ILE A 258 32.77 -3.18 -10.10
CA ILE A 258 31.46 -2.48 -9.99
C ILE A 258 31.48 -1.24 -10.89
N GLN A 259 32.47 -0.39 -10.75
CA GLN A 259 32.61 0.85 -11.53
C GLN A 259 32.81 0.60 -13.02
N LEU A 260 33.59 -0.43 -13.37
CA LEU A 260 33.85 -0.83 -14.76
C LEU A 260 32.51 -1.05 -15.51
N PHE A 261 31.54 -1.76 -14.92
CA PHE A 261 30.30 -2.05 -15.59
C PHE A 261 29.41 -0.81 -15.75
N GLU A 262 29.48 0.13 -14.83
CA GLU A 262 28.81 1.43 -14.94
C GLU A 262 29.36 2.22 -16.15
N TYR A 263 30.70 2.32 -16.28
CA TYR A 263 31.30 3.00 -17.41
C TYR A 263 31.15 2.26 -18.74
N LEU A 264 31.21 0.93 -18.76
CA LEU A 264 30.95 0.14 -19.98
C LEU A 264 29.49 0.29 -20.44
N ARG A 265 28.55 0.42 -19.50
CA ARG A 265 27.15 0.71 -19.84
C ARG A 265 27.03 2.10 -20.47
N GLY A 266 27.62 3.14 -19.86
CA GLY A 266 27.66 4.49 -20.43
C GLY A 266 28.26 4.51 -21.85
N TRP A 267 29.33 3.72 -22.07
CA TRP A 267 29.93 3.59 -23.39
C TRP A 267 28.97 2.97 -24.41
N LEU A 268 28.22 1.95 -24.04
CA LEU A 268 27.17 1.38 -24.90
C LEU A 268 26.04 2.38 -25.19
N ASP A 269 25.76 3.27 -24.26
CA ASP A 269 24.80 4.36 -24.42
C ASP A 269 25.42 5.60 -25.13
N HIS A 270 26.60 5.45 -25.77
CA HIS A 270 27.32 6.47 -26.53
C HIS A 270 27.94 7.60 -25.69
N GLU A 271 28.20 7.38 -24.40
CA GLU A 271 29.00 8.30 -23.59
C GLU A 271 30.50 8.09 -23.83
N ASP A 272 31.25 9.17 -23.77
CA ASP A 272 32.74 9.09 -23.81
C ASP A 272 33.27 8.54 -22.49
N ILE A 273 34.03 7.46 -22.54
CA ILE A 273 34.70 6.87 -21.38
C ILE A 273 36.23 6.96 -21.49
N ASP A 274 36.91 7.01 -20.35
CA ASP A 274 38.34 6.92 -20.32
C ASP A 274 38.79 5.51 -20.76
N TYR A 275 39.75 5.44 -21.70
CA TYR A 275 40.23 4.16 -22.26
C TYR A 275 40.82 3.22 -21.21
N ARG A 276 41.30 3.74 -20.08
CA ARG A 276 41.78 2.94 -18.95
C ARG A 276 40.77 1.96 -18.40
N TRP A 277 39.45 2.25 -18.54
CA TRP A 277 38.40 1.30 -18.18
C TRP A 277 38.38 0.08 -19.11
N LEU A 278 38.74 0.25 -20.39
CA LEU A 278 38.87 -0.88 -21.32
C LEU A 278 40.08 -1.73 -20.97
N ASP A 279 41.21 -1.07 -20.59
CA ASP A 279 42.38 -1.79 -20.10
C ASP A 279 42.10 -2.56 -18.81
N ALA A 280 41.31 -1.97 -17.87
CA ALA A 280 40.88 -2.64 -16.66
C ALA A 280 40.00 -3.87 -16.98
N TYR A 281 39.08 -3.77 -17.97
CA TYR A 281 38.29 -4.90 -18.43
C TYR A 281 39.18 -6.05 -18.94
N LEU A 282 40.17 -5.73 -19.80
CA LEU A 282 41.08 -6.73 -20.34
C LEU A 282 41.90 -7.39 -19.22
N ALA A 283 42.43 -6.59 -18.28
CA ALA A 283 43.18 -7.11 -17.15
C ALA A 283 42.34 -8.04 -16.25
N ILE A 284 41.09 -7.69 -15.96
CA ILE A 284 40.16 -8.51 -15.16
C ILE A 284 39.81 -9.80 -15.92
N ARG A 285 39.58 -9.72 -17.24
CA ARG A 285 39.25 -10.88 -18.07
C ARG A 285 40.36 -11.91 -18.09
N ASP A 286 41.61 -11.44 -18.19
CA ASP A 286 42.79 -12.30 -18.36
C ASP A 286 43.32 -12.84 -17.02
N ASP A 287 42.74 -12.47 -15.87
CA ASP A 287 43.10 -12.97 -14.54
C ASP A 287 42.08 -14.02 -14.05
N ASP A 288 42.52 -15.24 -13.80
CA ASP A 288 41.65 -16.38 -13.41
C ASP A 288 40.91 -16.18 -12.10
N GLN A 289 41.41 -15.36 -11.18
CA GLN A 289 40.77 -15.07 -9.90
C GLN A 289 39.77 -13.90 -10.03
N LEU A 290 40.12 -12.89 -10.82
CA LEU A 290 39.32 -11.71 -10.99
C LEU A 290 38.19 -11.90 -12.00
N ASN A 291 38.29 -12.83 -12.95
CA ASN A 291 37.30 -13.03 -13.99
C ASN A 291 36.03 -13.74 -13.49
N GLN A 292 36.00 -14.27 -12.26
CA GLN A 292 34.80 -14.92 -11.71
C GLN A 292 33.59 -14.01 -11.79
N GLY A 293 32.53 -14.51 -12.47
CA GLY A 293 31.30 -13.77 -12.69
C GLY A 293 31.36 -12.70 -13.78
N LEU A 294 32.49 -12.50 -14.45
CA LEU A 294 32.65 -11.49 -15.51
C LEU A 294 31.69 -11.73 -16.68
N ASP A 295 31.55 -12.99 -17.12
CA ASP A 295 30.61 -13.35 -18.19
C ASP A 295 29.16 -13.04 -17.81
N TYR A 296 28.78 -13.32 -16.56
CA TYR A 296 27.46 -13.00 -16.04
C TYR A 296 27.21 -11.49 -16.01
N LEU A 297 28.17 -10.71 -15.52
CA LEU A 297 28.10 -9.27 -15.51
C LEU A 297 28.11 -8.67 -16.93
N THR A 298 28.92 -9.22 -17.85
CA THR A 298 28.96 -8.78 -19.26
C THR A 298 27.61 -9.00 -19.95
N THR A 299 26.92 -10.10 -19.63
CA THR A 299 25.57 -10.35 -20.13
C THR A 299 24.58 -9.27 -19.64
N SER A 300 24.78 -8.71 -18.44
CA SER A 300 23.92 -7.65 -17.91
C SER A 300 24.05 -6.32 -18.67
N LEU A 301 25.17 -6.06 -19.33
CA LEU A 301 25.38 -4.85 -20.15
C LEU A 301 24.45 -4.79 -21.37
N THR A 302 24.11 -5.93 -21.92
CA THR A 302 23.21 -6.04 -23.07
C THR A 302 21.77 -6.37 -22.65
N TYR A 303 21.54 -6.53 -21.34
CA TYR A 303 20.20 -6.74 -20.81
C TYR A 303 19.39 -5.45 -20.95
N ASP A 304 18.23 -5.59 -21.54
CA ASP A 304 17.16 -4.59 -21.48
C ASP A 304 15.90 -5.25 -20.95
N ASN A 305 15.01 -4.43 -20.41
CA ASN A 305 13.69 -4.85 -19.97
C ASN A 305 12.62 -4.50 -21.01
N GLU A 306 13.02 -4.33 -22.27
CA GLU A 306 12.10 -4.12 -23.37
C GLU A 306 11.33 -5.39 -23.66
N THR A 307 10.04 -5.28 -23.70
CA THR A 307 9.16 -6.38 -24.04
C THR A 307 8.91 -6.37 -25.55
N VAL A 308 8.91 -7.55 -26.13
CA VAL A 308 8.52 -7.69 -27.54
C VAL A 308 7.00 -7.61 -27.64
N GLN A 309 6.50 -6.75 -28.51
CA GLN A 309 5.08 -6.71 -28.82
C GLN A 309 4.60 -8.10 -29.32
N LEU A 310 3.53 -8.60 -28.73
CA LEU A 310 2.97 -9.89 -29.11
C LEU A 310 2.30 -9.77 -30.48
N ASN A 311 2.41 -10.83 -31.29
CA ASN A 311 1.62 -10.89 -32.49
C ASN A 311 0.15 -11.22 -32.15
N GLU A 312 -0.75 -11.00 -33.12
CA GLU A 312 -2.19 -11.19 -32.94
C GLU A 312 -2.55 -12.61 -32.49
N ILE A 313 -1.86 -13.64 -33.03
CA ILE A 313 -2.10 -15.05 -32.67
C ILE A 313 -1.81 -15.29 -31.19
N LEU A 314 -0.67 -14.81 -30.68
CA LEU A 314 -0.30 -14.94 -29.27
C LEU A 314 -1.25 -14.14 -28.38
N SER A 315 -1.63 -12.94 -28.77
CA SER A 315 -2.61 -12.14 -28.04
C SER A 315 -3.96 -12.84 -27.93
N GLN A 316 -4.45 -13.44 -29.01
CA GLN A 316 -5.68 -14.23 -28.99
C GLN A 316 -5.56 -15.52 -28.16
N GLN A 317 -4.38 -16.15 -28.14
CA GLN A 317 -4.13 -17.31 -27.27
C GLN A 317 -4.14 -16.95 -25.79
N LEU A 318 -3.55 -15.81 -25.42
CA LEU A 318 -3.48 -15.34 -24.04
C LEU A 318 -4.82 -14.78 -23.53
N TYR A 319 -5.48 -13.96 -24.31
CA TYR A 319 -6.64 -13.20 -23.88
C TYR A 319 -7.98 -13.75 -24.39
N GLY A 320 -7.95 -14.65 -25.38
CA GLY A 320 -9.12 -15.25 -26.02
C GLY A 320 -9.67 -14.41 -27.18
N LYS A 321 -10.69 -14.95 -27.84
CA LYS A 321 -11.40 -14.28 -28.94
C LYS A 321 -12.44 -13.27 -28.45
N THR A 322 -12.59 -13.11 -27.16
CA THR A 322 -13.50 -12.16 -26.49
C THR A 322 -12.84 -11.71 -25.22
N ILE A 323 -12.76 -10.42 -24.99
CA ILE A 323 -12.22 -9.85 -23.76
C ILE A 323 -13.32 -9.82 -22.71
N ASN A 324 -13.22 -10.70 -21.69
CA ASN A 324 -14.08 -10.65 -20.52
C ASN A 324 -13.31 -9.98 -19.37
N ALA A 325 -13.72 -8.80 -18.96
CA ALA A 325 -12.93 -7.99 -18.04
C ALA A 325 -13.78 -7.23 -17.02
N SER A 326 -13.16 -6.96 -15.86
CA SER A 326 -13.64 -5.95 -14.91
C SER A 326 -13.13 -4.57 -15.31
N VAL A 327 -13.75 -3.52 -14.80
CA VAL A 327 -13.28 -2.13 -14.99
C VAL A 327 -11.83 -1.98 -14.51
N SER A 328 -11.52 -2.51 -13.34
CA SER A 328 -10.18 -2.46 -12.73
C SER A 328 -9.07 -3.08 -13.59
N ARG A 329 -9.40 -4.06 -14.43
CA ARG A 329 -8.44 -4.65 -15.38
C ARG A 329 -7.98 -3.61 -16.40
N PHE A 330 -8.89 -2.78 -16.90
CA PHE A 330 -8.57 -1.73 -17.87
C PHE A 330 -7.83 -0.56 -17.23
N GLU A 331 -8.24 -0.15 -16.03
CA GLU A 331 -7.51 0.84 -15.24
C GLU A 331 -6.07 0.37 -14.94
N GLY A 332 -5.89 -0.93 -14.67
CA GLY A 332 -4.57 -1.55 -14.49
C GLY A 332 -3.69 -1.48 -15.75
N TYR A 333 -4.27 -1.65 -16.94
CA TYR A 333 -3.56 -1.47 -18.21
C TYR A 333 -3.14 0.00 -18.39
N GLN A 334 -4.04 0.93 -18.11
CA GLN A 334 -3.72 2.36 -18.19
C GLN A 334 -2.62 2.78 -17.22
N GLN A 335 -2.53 2.13 -16.07
CA GLN A 335 -1.39 2.33 -15.17
C GLN A 335 -0.07 1.85 -15.80
N CYS A 336 -0.04 0.66 -16.39
CA CYS A 336 1.12 0.11 -17.11
C CYS A 336 0.72 -1.11 -17.93
N PRO A 337 0.97 -1.14 -19.28
CA PRO A 337 0.69 -2.29 -20.13
C PRO A 337 1.37 -3.57 -19.63
N PHE A 338 2.62 -3.50 -19.19
CA PHE A 338 3.34 -4.65 -18.63
C PHE A 338 2.65 -5.22 -17.38
N LYS A 339 2.16 -4.37 -16.48
CA LYS A 339 1.40 -4.82 -15.29
C LYS A 339 0.19 -5.66 -15.71
N HIS A 340 -0.54 -5.21 -16.72
CA HIS A 340 -1.66 -5.96 -17.28
C HIS A 340 -1.20 -7.29 -17.91
N TYR A 341 -0.12 -7.28 -18.70
CA TYR A 341 0.45 -8.47 -19.30
C TYR A 341 0.88 -9.49 -18.24
N ALA A 342 1.60 -9.06 -17.21
CA ALA A 342 2.04 -9.95 -16.13
C ALA A 342 0.84 -10.57 -15.39
N SER A 343 -0.18 -9.77 -15.04
CA SER A 343 -1.33 -10.23 -14.24
C SER A 343 -2.36 -11.03 -15.05
N HIS A 344 -2.65 -10.63 -16.28
CA HIS A 344 -3.74 -11.20 -17.08
C HIS A 344 -3.29 -12.02 -18.28
N GLY A 345 -2.09 -11.76 -18.82
CA GLY A 345 -1.46 -12.56 -19.87
C GLY A 345 -0.73 -13.75 -19.26
N LEU A 346 0.32 -13.50 -18.53
CA LEU A 346 1.13 -14.52 -17.85
C LEU A 346 0.45 -15.11 -16.61
N ARG A 347 -0.57 -14.44 -16.07
CA ARG A 347 -1.32 -14.84 -14.87
C ARG A 347 -0.44 -15.06 -13.64
N LEU A 348 0.56 -14.20 -13.49
CA LEU A 348 1.41 -14.22 -12.31
C LEU A 348 0.60 -13.75 -11.10
N ASN A 349 0.62 -14.53 -10.05
CA ASN A 349 -0.06 -14.22 -8.79
C ASN A 349 0.96 -14.21 -7.66
N GLU A 350 0.79 -13.29 -6.72
CA GLU A 350 1.52 -13.34 -5.47
C GLU A 350 1.11 -14.56 -4.64
N ARG A 351 2.05 -15.01 -3.83
CA ARG A 351 1.77 -16.04 -2.82
C ARG A 351 0.85 -15.43 -1.77
N THR A 352 -0.29 -16.05 -1.56
CA THR A 352 -1.23 -15.62 -0.51
C THR A 352 -0.59 -15.76 0.86
N LYS A 353 -0.62 -14.68 1.65
CA LYS A 353 -0.20 -14.68 3.04
C LYS A 353 -1.42 -14.78 3.95
N TYR A 354 -1.27 -15.43 5.08
CA TYR A 354 -2.31 -15.53 6.11
C TYR A 354 -2.28 -14.26 6.98
N GLU A 355 -2.69 -13.14 6.39
CA GLU A 355 -2.73 -11.82 7.02
C GLU A 355 -3.90 -11.01 6.46
N LEU A 356 -4.38 -10.04 7.25
CA LEU A 356 -5.45 -9.15 6.81
C LEU A 356 -4.88 -8.10 5.85
N GLN A 357 -5.33 -8.12 4.62
CA GLN A 357 -4.95 -7.16 3.58
C GLN A 357 -5.95 -5.99 3.49
N ASN A 358 -5.53 -4.87 2.92
CA ASN A 358 -6.40 -3.70 2.76
C ASN A 358 -7.66 -3.99 1.91
N PHE A 359 -7.56 -4.89 0.93
CA PHE A 359 -8.72 -5.30 0.13
C PHE A 359 -9.72 -6.15 0.92
N ASP A 360 -9.25 -6.98 1.88
CA ASP A 360 -10.14 -7.75 2.77
C ASP A 360 -11.01 -6.81 3.60
N LEU A 361 -10.47 -5.67 4.07
CA LEU A 361 -11.26 -4.66 4.79
C LEU A 361 -12.34 -4.05 3.90
N GLY A 362 -12.02 -3.75 2.64
CA GLY A 362 -12.99 -3.30 1.65
C GLY A 362 -14.13 -4.31 1.48
N ASP A 363 -13.79 -5.57 1.22
CA ASP A 363 -14.77 -6.66 1.03
C ASP A 363 -15.63 -6.89 2.27
N ILE A 364 -15.08 -6.74 3.49
CA ILE A 364 -15.84 -6.80 4.75
C ILE A 364 -16.88 -5.68 4.78
N PHE A 365 -16.47 -4.42 4.56
CA PHE A 365 -17.39 -3.28 4.60
C PHE A 365 -18.51 -3.42 3.57
N HIS A 366 -18.18 -3.77 2.32
CA HIS A 366 -19.17 -4.03 1.27
C HIS A 366 -20.15 -5.14 1.68
N SER A 367 -19.65 -6.27 2.17
CA SER A 367 -20.48 -7.40 2.58
C SER A 367 -21.39 -7.06 3.76
N VAL A 368 -20.87 -6.33 4.76
CA VAL A 368 -21.64 -5.93 5.95
C VAL A 368 -22.70 -4.89 5.58
N LEU A 369 -22.34 -3.86 4.82
CA LEU A 369 -23.28 -2.83 4.38
C LEU A 369 -24.36 -3.42 3.49
N LYS A 370 -24.02 -4.34 2.57
CA LYS A 370 -25.01 -5.08 1.79
C LYS A 370 -25.98 -5.84 2.67
N TYR A 371 -25.45 -6.68 3.58
CA TYR A 371 -26.29 -7.50 4.48
C TYR A 371 -27.30 -6.65 5.24
N ILE A 372 -26.84 -5.53 5.80
CA ILE A 372 -27.71 -4.63 6.56
C ILE A 372 -28.70 -3.92 5.63
N SER A 373 -28.26 -3.42 4.48
CA SER A 373 -29.10 -2.73 3.51
C SER A 373 -30.23 -3.62 2.98
N ASP A 374 -29.95 -4.89 2.70
CA ASP A 374 -30.94 -5.87 2.28
C ASP A 374 -31.99 -6.12 3.38
N ARG A 375 -31.57 -6.16 4.66
CA ARG A 375 -32.45 -6.36 5.83
C ARG A 375 -33.41 -5.19 6.08
N ILE A 376 -32.93 -3.97 5.87
CA ILE A 376 -33.74 -2.76 6.08
C ILE A 376 -34.42 -2.26 4.80
N TYR A 377 -34.28 -3.00 3.69
CA TYR A 377 -34.80 -2.59 2.37
C TYR A 377 -34.36 -1.19 1.95
N GLY A 378 -33.12 -0.79 2.33
CA GLY A 378 -32.56 0.54 2.05
C GLY A 378 -33.12 1.69 2.91
N ASP A 379 -33.97 1.42 3.86
CA ASP A 379 -34.57 2.42 4.76
C ASP A 379 -33.59 2.83 5.89
N PHE A 380 -32.53 3.51 5.53
CA PHE A 380 -31.55 4.03 6.52
C PHE A 380 -32.16 5.10 7.42
N LYS A 381 -33.11 5.88 6.92
CA LYS A 381 -33.72 7.00 7.61
C LYS A 381 -34.37 6.59 8.94
N ASN A 382 -35.01 5.42 8.98
CA ASN A 382 -35.76 4.96 10.13
C ASN A 382 -34.94 4.05 11.08
N LEU A 383 -33.63 3.93 10.90
CA LEU A 383 -32.74 3.18 11.80
C LEU A 383 -32.65 3.87 13.17
N ASP A 384 -32.87 3.14 14.24
CA ASP A 384 -32.53 3.57 15.61
C ASP A 384 -31.19 3.00 16.06
N THR A 385 -30.62 3.54 17.13
CA THR A 385 -29.27 3.17 17.64
C THR A 385 -29.24 1.69 18.06
N LYS A 386 -30.32 1.14 18.64
CA LYS A 386 -30.34 -0.27 19.05
C LYS A 386 -30.36 -1.20 17.85
N ASN A 387 -31.12 -0.85 16.81
CA ASN A 387 -31.17 -1.59 15.55
C ASN A 387 -29.82 -1.56 14.84
N ILE A 388 -29.11 -0.41 14.82
CA ILE A 388 -27.76 -0.29 14.26
C ILE A 388 -26.81 -1.27 14.95
N GLN A 389 -26.75 -1.27 16.28
CA GLN A 389 -25.87 -2.17 17.03
C GLN A 389 -26.21 -3.65 16.80
N SER A 390 -27.51 -4.00 16.86
CA SER A 390 -27.97 -5.38 16.66
C SER A 390 -27.64 -5.90 15.26
N LEU A 391 -27.94 -5.12 14.23
CA LEU A 391 -27.70 -5.48 12.83
C LEU A 391 -26.20 -5.57 12.52
N THR A 392 -25.40 -4.65 13.07
CA THR A 392 -23.93 -4.68 12.91
C THR A 392 -23.35 -5.95 13.53
N LYS A 393 -23.75 -6.28 14.75
CA LYS A 393 -23.30 -7.49 15.44
C LYS A 393 -23.67 -8.75 14.64
N GLU A 394 -24.93 -8.86 14.21
CA GLU A 394 -25.41 -10.00 13.42
C GLU A 394 -24.65 -10.14 12.09
N ALA A 395 -24.42 -9.03 11.39
CA ALA A 395 -23.68 -9.03 10.14
C ALA A 395 -22.23 -9.48 10.32
N LEU A 396 -21.54 -8.98 11.36
CA LEU A 396 -20.15 -9.34 11.66
C LEU A 396 -20.01 -10.80 12.07
N GLU A 397 -20.90 -11.32 12.91
CA GLU A 397 -20.92 -12.73 13.30
C GLU A 397 -21.07 -13.67 12.09
N LEU A 398 -21.77 -13.25 11.03
CA LEU A 398 -21.97 -14.01 9.80
C LEU A 398 -20.78 -13.90 8.81
N ILE A 399 -20.14 -12.72 8.74
CA ILE A 399 -19.17 -12.38 7.69
C ILE A 399 -17.74 -12.65 8.12
N LEU A 400 -17.35 -12.22 9.34
CA LEU A 400 -15.95 -12.32 9.79
C LEU A 400 -15.38 -13.74 9.79
N PRO A 401 -16.12 -14.81 10.14
CA PRO A 401 -15.60 -16.17 10.06
C PRO A 401 -15.20 -16.64 8.65
N LYS A 402 -15.72 -15.98 7.61
CA LYS A 402 -15.42 -16.32 6.21
C LYS A 402 -14.15 -15.64 5.68
N VAL A 403 -13.67 -14.61 6.37
CA VAL A 403 -12.51 -13.85 5.97
C VAL A 403 -11.24 -14.62 6.35
N GLN A 404 -10.37 -14.88 5.36
CA GLN A 404 -9.06 -15.50 5.57
C GLN A 404 -9.10 -16.70 6.55
N PHE A 405 -10.06 -17.62 6.33
CA PHE A 405 -10.21 -18.81 7.18
C PHE A 405 -10.34 -18.50 8.68
N ASN A 406 -11.20 -17.51 9.04
CA ASN A 406 -11.48 -17.12 10.41
C ASN A 406 -10.31 -16.37 11.11
N LEU A 407 -9.43 -15.72 10.35
CA LEU A 407 -8.28 -14.98 10.86
C LEU A 407 -8.67 -13.95 11.95
N LEU A 408 -9.78 -13.25 11.76
CA LEU A 408 -10.23 -12.18 12.67
C LEU A 408 -10.64 -12.65 14.07
N ASN A 409 -10.72 -13.96 14.30
CA ASN A 409 -10.96 -14.58 15.60
C ASN A 409 -9.70 -15.26 16.18
N SER A 410 -8.57 -15.28 15.46
CA SER A 410 -7.40 -16.10 15.81
C SER A 410 -6.55 -15.55 16.95
N SER A 411 -6.57 -14.24 17.22
CA SER A 411 -5.76 -13.62 18.27
C SER A 411 -6.48 -12.45 18.95
N ALA A 412 -5.95 -11.99 20.08
CA ALA A 412 -6.46 -10.81 20.79
C ALA A 412 -6.40 -9.55 19.90
N TYR A 413 -5.33 -9.38 19.13
CA TYR A 413 -5.17 -8.30 18.17
C TYR A 413 -6.27 -8.32 17.08
N TYR A 414 -6.51 -9.46 16.46
CA TYR A 414 -7.55 -9.58 15.43
C TYR A 414 -8.96 -9.42 16.00
N LYS A 415 -9.21 -9.88 17.24
CA LYS A 415 -10.48 -9.60 17.95
C LYS A 415 -10.67 -8.11 18.23
N TYR A 416 -9.60 -7.39 18.55
CA TYR A 416 -9.63 -5.92 18.67
C TYR A 416 -9.98 -5.27 17.32
N LEU A 417 -9.34 -5.68 16.22
CA LEU A 417 -9.66 -5.19 14.88
C LEU A 417 -11.12 -5.47 14.51
N SER A 418 -11.66 -6.64 14.86
CA SER A 418 -13.07 -6.97 14.63
C SER A 418 -14.01 -6.01 15.34
N LYS A 419 -13.70 -5.63 16.59
CA LYS A 419 -14.46 -4.62 17.34
C LYS A 419 -14.37 -3.24 16.68
N LYS A 420 -13.17 -2.87 16.21
CA LYS A 420 -12.92 -1.60 15.52
C LYS A 420 -13.71 -1.53 14.21
N ILE A 421 -13.72 -2.60 13.41
CA ILE A 421 -14.54 -2.72 12.20
C ILE A 421 -16.03 -2.50 12.55
N GLY A 422 -16.51 -3.09 13.64
CA GLY A 422 -17.87 -2.89 14.12
C GLY A 422 -18.20 -1.43 14.42
N SER A 423 -17.31 -0.73 15.15
CA SER A 423 -17.46 0.70 15.44
C SER A 423 -17.52 1.56 14.16
N ILE A 424 -16.67 1.28 13.18
CA ILE A 424 -16.69 1.97 11.88
C ILE A 424 -18.02 1.75 11.15
N VAL A 425 -18.53 0.52 11.13
CA VAL A 425 -19.83 0.20 10.52
C VAL A 425 -20.97 0.93 11.21
N GLU A 426 -21.02 0.90 12.54
CA GLU A 426 -22.07 1.60 13.31
C GLU A 426 -22.08 3.11 13.02
N THR A 427 -20.89 3.70 12.96
CA THR A 427 -20.74 5.12 12.65
C THR A 427 -21.14 5.43 11.20
N THR A 428 -20.75 4.57 10.26
CA THR A 428 -21.17 4.65 8.85
C THR A 428 -22.69 4.62 8.74
N LEU A 429 -23.36 3.71 9.44
CA LEU A 429 -24.84 3.62 9.43
C LEU A 429 -25.51 4.86 10.03
N LYS A 430 -24.95 5.47 11.08
CA LYS A 430 -25.41 6.76 11.62
C LYS A 430 -25.28 7.88 10.58
N ALA A 431 -24.18 7.92 9.84
CA ALA A 431 -23.99 8.89 8.78
C ALA A 431 -24.97 8.68 7.60
N LEU A 432 -25.18 7.42 7.19
CA LEU A 432 -26.16 7.08 6.15
C LEU A 432 -27.60 7.42 6.57
N LYS A 433 -27.94 7.20 7.84
CA LYS A 433 -29.22 7.65 8.42
C LYS A 433 -29.38 9.16 8.26
N TYR A 434 -28.40 9.93 8.75
CA TYR A 434 -28.41 11.38 8.66
C TYR A 434 -28.56 11.88 7.21
N GLN A 435 -27.82 11.29 6.29
CA GLN A 435 -27.94 11.64 4.86
C GLN A 435 -29.33 11.32 4.31
N GLY A 436 -29.90 10.18 4.70
CA GLY A 436 -31.25 9.77 4.30
C GLY A 436 -32.38 10.68 4.83
N GLU A 437 -32.15 11.36 5.96
CA GLU A 437 -33.12 12.33 6.51
C GLU A 437 -33.25 13.60 5.66
N TYR A 438 -32.17 13.98 4.97
CA TYR A 438 -32.10 15.23 4.21
C TYR A 438 -32.06 15.05 2.70
N SER A 439 -32.10 13.81 2.20
CA SER A 439 -32.17 13.50 0.77
C SER A 439 -33.54 12.95 0.36
N LYS A 440 -34.01 13.35 -0.84
CA LYS A 440 -35.17 12.73 -1.49
C LYS A 440 -34.81 11.52 -2.34
N PHE A 441 -33.49 11.31 -2.59
CA PHE A 441 -33.04 10.11 -3.27
C PHE A 441 -33.23 8.90 -2.35
N VAL A 442 -33.80 7.84 -2.87
CA VAL A 442 -34.08 6.60 -2.14
C VAL A 442 -33.17 5.49 -2.66
N PRO A 443 -32.47 4.77 -1.79
CA PRO A 443 -31.70 3.59 -2.19
C PRO A 443 -32.62 2.54 -2.79
N GLN A 444 -32.33 2.11 -4.01
CA GLN A 444 -33.11 1.15 -4.76
C GLN A 444 -32.47 -0.22 -4.89
N ARG A 445 -31.15 -0.23 -5.06
CA ARG A 445 -30.36 -1.45 -5.28
C ARG A 445 -29.03 -1.38 -4.55
N PHE A 446 -28.55 -2.54 -4.09
CA PHE A 446 -27.27 -2.73 -3.42
C PHE A 446 -26.51 -3.87 -4.07
N GLU A 447 -25.19 -3.72 -4.20
CA GLU A 447 -24.26 -4.74 -4.72
C GLU A 447 -24.82 -5.43 -5.97
N THR A 448 -25.28 -4.60 -6.91
CA THR A 448 -25.97 -5.07 -8.12
C THR A 448 -24.96 -5.47 -9.19
N GLY A 449 -24.88 -6.76 -9.48
CA GLY A 449 -24.02 -7.29 -10.53
C GLY A 449 -24.49 -6.88 -11.92
N PHE A 450 -23.54 -6.71 -12.84
CA PHE A 450 -23.82 -6.50 -14.25
C PHE A 450 -22.90 -7.33 -15.14
N ARG A 451 -23.44 -7.85 -16.23
CA ARG A 451 -22.73 -8.61 -17.25
C ARG A 451 -23.54 -8.73 -18.55
N LYS A 452 -22.90 -9.18 -19.63
CA LYS A 452 -23.58 -9.42 -20.92
C LYS A 452 -24.81 -10.33 -20.79
N SER A 453 -24.68 -11.44 -20.06
CA SER A 453 -25.79 -12.39 -19.83
C SER A 453 -26.01 -12.51 -18.33
N PRO A 454 -26.99 -11.79 -17.76
CA PRO A 454 -27.33 -11.84 -16.35
C PRO A 454 -27.68 -13.26 -15.86
N LYS A 455 -27.22 -13.61 -14.68
CA LYS A 455 -27.49 -14.92 -14.03
C LYS A 455 -28.89 -14.98 -13.42
N ASN A 456 -29.42 -13.83 -13.04
CA ASN A 456 -30.74 -13.70 -12.42
C ASN A 456 -31.40 -12.37 -12.80
N LYS A 457 -32.69 -12.20 -12.40
CA LYS A 457 -33.45 -10.98 -12.72
C LYS A 457 -32.93 -9.72 -12.02
N GLY A 458 -32.16 -9.87 -10.94
CA GLY A 458 -31.59 -8.74 -10.18
C GLY A 458 -30.35 -8.15 -10.81
N GLU A 459 -29.66 -8.88 -11.68
CA GLU A 459 -28.48 -8.38 -12.40
C GLU A 459 -28.86 -7.50 -13.61
N LEU A 460 -28.00 -6.53 -13.92
CA LEU A 460 -28.13 -5.64 -15.07
C LEU A 460 -27.45 -6.20 -16.30
N VAL A 461 -27.90 -5.77 -17.48
CA VAL A 461 -27.28 -6.14 -18.78
C VAL A 461 -26.22 -5.12 -19.11
N ALA A 462 -25.00 -5.59 -19.36
CA ALA A 462 -23.93 -4.78 -19.96
C ALA A 462 -23.83 -5.09 -21.46
N GLN A 463 -24.13 -4.11 -22.28
CA GLN A 463 -23.98 -4.26 -23.74
C GLN A 463 -22.48 -4.42 -24.10
N PRO A 464 -22.12 -5.39 -24.96
CA PRO A 464 -20.74 -5.57 -25.39
C PRO A 464 -20.27 -4.35 -26.18
N LEU A 465 -19.05 -3.89 -25.91
CA LEU A 465 -18.32 -2.99 -26.79
C LEU A 465 -17.53 -3.83 -27.83
N ILE A 466 -17.03 -3.19 -28.87
CA ILE A 466 -16.28 -3.86 -29.93
C ILE A 466 -14.97 -3.11 -30.14
N THR A 467 -13.84 -3.84 -30.14
CA THR A 467 -12.52 -3.26 -30.46
C THR A 467 -12.44 -2.80 -31.90
N ASN A 468 -11.42 -2.06 -32.28
CA ASN A 468 -11.15 -1.65 -33.64
C ASN A 468 -10.92 -2.85 -34.60
N GLN A 469 -10.50 -4.01 -34.05
CA GLN A 469 -10.30 -5.26 -34.76
C GLN A 469 -11.58 -6.14 -34.83
N GLY A 470 -12.73 -5.64 -34.34
CA GLY A 470 -13.99 -6.38 -34.35
C GLY A 470 -14.14 -7.40 -33.19
N ILE A 471 -13.29 -7.38 -32.18
CA ILE A 471 -13.31 -8.31 -31.04
C ILE A 471 -14.28 -7.81 -29.96
N PRO A 472 -15.22 -8.65 -29.47
CA PRO A 472 -16.15 -8.24 -28.43
C PRO A 472 -15.48 -8.03 -27.07
N ILE A 473 -15.89 -6.96 -26.38
CA ILE A 473 -15.49 -6.62 -25.01
C ILE A 473 -16.72 -6.80 -24.11
N ASN A 474 -16.69 -7.77 -23.23
CA ASN A 474 -17.73 -8.01 -22.25
C ASN A 474 -17.29 -7.47 -20.90
N ILE A 475 -17.83 -6.33 -20.50
CA ILE A 475 -17.54 -5.74 -19.18
C ILE A 475 -18.47 -6.39 -18.16
N ARG A 476 -17.90 -6.69 -16.98
CA ARG A 476 -18.61 -7.22 -15.83
C ARG A 476 -18.16 -6.50 -14.57
N GLY A 477 -19.06 -6.38 -13.61
CA GLY A 477 -18.77 -5.75 -12.35
C GLY A 477 -19.96 -5.79 -11.42
N GLN A 478 -19.88 -4.99 -10.38
CA GLN A 478 -20.90 -4.87 -9.35
C GLN A 478 -20.97 -3.39 -8.94
N ILE A 479 -22.19 -2.87 -8.84
CA ILE A 479 -22.47 -1.49 -8.42
C ILE A 479 -22.86 -1.55 -6.95
N ASP A 480 -22.17 -0.84 -6.11
CA ASP A 480 -22.37 -0.92 -4.66
C ASP A 480 -23.77 -0.43 -4.25
N ARG A 481 -24.17 0.74 -4.75
CA ARG A 481 -25.46 1.33 -4.42
C ARG A 481 -26.00 2.20 -5.55
N ILE A 482 -27.26 2.05 -5.86
CA ILE A 482 -28.04 2.85 -6.82
C ILE A 482 -29.17 3.53 -6.05
N ASP A 483 -29.19 4.86 -6.03
CA ASP A 483 -30.28 5.65 -5.47
C ASP A 483 -31.05 6.33 -6.59
N THR A 484 -32.36 6.46 -6.39
CA THR A 484 -33.25 7.06 -7.39
C THR A 484 -34.14 8.13 -6.80
N TYR A 485 -34.44 9.12 -7.60
CA TYR A 485 -35.45 10.14 -7.32
C TYR A 485 -36.31 10.32 -8.55
N THR A 486 -37.65 10.20 -8.41
CA THR A 486 -38.58 10.33 -9.51
C THR A 486 -39.52 11.51 -9.27
N LYS A 487 -39.67 12.36 -10.30
CA LYS A 487 -40.60 13.48 -10.31
C LYS A 487 -41.27 13.58 -11.67
N GLY A 488 -42.59 13.37 -11.70
CA GLY A 488 -43.31 13.31 -12.96
C GLY A 488 -42.89 12.13 -13.84
N ASP A 489 -42.47 12.42 -15.05
CA ASP A 489 -41.99 11.48 -16.05
C ASP A 489 -40.45 11.30 -16.05
N HIS A 490 -39.75 11.97 -15.16
CA HIS A 490 -38.28 11.94 -15.05
C HIS A 490 -37.84 11.13 -13.82
N SER A 491 -36.89 10.24 -14.00
CA SER A 491 -36.14 9.58 -12.93
C SER A 491 -34.68 10.00 -12.95
N TYR A 492 -34.16 10.44 -11.82
CA TYR A 492 -32.75 10.77 -11.63
C TYR A 492 -32.07 9.65 -10.86
N VAL A 493 -30.82 9.32 -11.23
CA VAL A 493 -30.08 8.20 -10.66
C VAL A 493 -28.74 8.67 -10.09
N ASN A 494 -28.46 8.30 -8.85
CA ASN A 494 -27.14 8.42 -8.25
C ASN A 494 -26.45 7.06 -8.22
N ILE A 495 -25.18 7.05 -8.55
CA ILE A 495 -24.28 5.92 -8.28
C ILE A 495 -23.47 6.29 -7.05
N ILE A 496 -23.47 5.42 -6.05
CA ILE A 496 -22.70 5.58 -4.83
C ILE A 496 -21.79 4.37 -4.67
N ASP A 497 -20.50 4.62 -4.49
CA ASP A 497 -19.47 3.59 -4.34
C ASP A 497 -18.76 3.80 -3.01
N TYR A 498 -18.62 2.72 -2.22
CA TYR A 498 -18.03 2.74 -0.89
C TYR A 498 -16.51 2.55 -0.96
N LYS A 499 -15.76 3.44 -0.38
CA LYS A 499 -14.28 3.36 -0.37
C LYS A 499 -13.73 3.39 1.06
N SER A 500 -12.80 2.51 1.35
CA SER A 500 -12.12 2.44 2.65
C SER A 500 -10.90 3.35 2.77
N SER A 501 -10.48 4.02 1.70
CA SER A 501 -9.36 4.99 1.73
C SER A 501 -9.78 6.35 1.16
N GLU A 502 -9.30 7.42 1.76
CA GLU A 502 -9.60 8.80 1.36
C GLU A 502 -9.15 9.10 -0.08
N SER A 503 -7.97 8.63 -0.46
CA SER A 503 -7.41 8.85 -1.80
C SER A 503 -8.24 8.20 -2.91
N SER A 504 -8.89 7.08 -2.64
CA SER A 504 -9.79 6.38 -3.58
C SER A 504 -11.23 6.89 -3.53
N ALA A 505 -11.61 7.56 -2.44
CA ALA A 505 -12.94 8.17 -2.27
C ALA A 505 -13.07 9.55 -2.94
N THR A 506 -12.25 9.88 -3.94
CA THR A 506 -12.26 11.18 -4.62
C THR A 506 -12.32 10.99 -6.13
N LEU A 507 -13.27 11.68 -6.78
CA LEU A 507 -13.36 11.70 -8.25
C LEU A 507 -12.38 12.75 -8.80
N ASP A 508 -11.43 12.30 -9.61
CA ASP A 508 -10.46 13.13 -10.31
C ASP A 508 -10.72 13.06 -11.81
N LEU A 509 -11.22 14.15 -12.40
CA LEU A 509 -11.59 14.20 -13.81
C LEU A 509 -10.39 14.00 -14.75
N THR A 510 -9.17 14.35 -14.32
CA THR A 510 -7.96 14.04 -15.08
C THR A 510 -7.73 12.55 -15.12
N LYS A 511 -7.89 11.84 -13.99
CA LYS A 511 -7.82 10.37 -13.98
C LYS A 511 -8.91 9.72 -14.83
N VAL A 512 -10.12 10.28 -14.84
CA VAL A 512 -11.21 9.81 -15.72
C VAL A 512 -10.81 9.95 -17.18
N TYR A 513 -10.26 11.11 -17.56
CA TYR A 513 -9.85 11.36 -18.94
C TYR A 513 -8.77 10.36 -19.42
N TYR A 514 -7.76 10.10 -18.61
CA TYR A 514 -6.68 9.15 -18.93
C TYR A 514 -7.01 7.68 -18.63
N GLY A 515 -8.27 7.34 -18.33
CA GLY A 515 -8.70 5.96 -18.08
C GLY A 515 -8.17 5.33 -16.80
N LEU A 516 -7.72 6.15 -15.83
CA LEU A 516 -7.26 5.69 -14.50
C LEU A 516 -8.40 5.57 -13.47
N GLN A 517 -9.57 6.18 -13.76
CA GLN A 517 -10.82 6.08 -12.98
C GLN A 517 -11.99 5.90 -13.95
N MET A 518 -12.28 4.66 -14.33
CA MET A 518 -13.32 4.31 -15.30
C MET A 518 -14.63 3.85 -14.64
N GLN A 519 -14.58 3.53 -13.37
CA GLN A 519 -15.63 2.82 -12.63
C GLN A 519 -16.96 3.56 -12.63
N MET A 520 -16.98 4.80 -12.18
CA MET A 520 -18.23 5.56 -11.98
C MET A 520 -18.95 5.86 -13.30
N MET A 521 -18.20 6.18 -14.36
CA MET A 521 -18.76 6.42 -15.69
C MET A 521 -19.38 5.14 -16.26
N THR A 522 -18.70 4.00 -16.08
CA THR A 522 -19.21 2.69 -16.49
C THR A 522 -20.50 2.33 -15.74
N TYR A 523 -20.53 2.54 -14.45
CA TYR A 523 -21.72 2.22 -13.64
C TYR A 523 -22.92 3.07 -14.03
N MET A 524 -22.71 4.36 -14.24
CA MET A 524 -23.80 5.24 -14.72
C MET A 524 -24.29 4.82 -16.09
N ASP A 525 -23.42 4.51 -17.05
CA ASP A 525 -23.82 4.03 -18.37
C ASP A 525 -24.68 2.75 -18.29
N ILE A 526 -24.23 1.77 -17.50
CA ILE A 526 -24.98 0.52 -17.29
C ILE A 526 -26.37 0.79 -16.71
N VAL A 527 -26.49 1.68 -15.72
CA VAL A 527 -27.77 1.99 -15.10
C VAL A 527 -28.70 2.69 -16.08
N LEU A 528 -28.23 3.67 -16.83
CA LEU A 528 -29.01 4.38 -17.84
C LEU A 528 -29.55 3.44 -18.93
N GLN A 529 -28.79 2.41 -19.31
CA GLN A 529 -29.20 1.39 -20.30
C GLN A 529 -30.23 0.39 -19.75
N ASN A 530 -30.41 0.29 -18.42
CA ASN A 530 -31.25 -0.72 -17.78
C ASN A 530 -32.49 -0.14 -17.08
N LYS A 531 -33.03 0.97 -17.58
CA LYS A 531 -34.17 1.65 -16.96
C LYS A 531 -35.36 0.73 -16.68
N GLU A 532 -35.73 -0.15 -17.62
CA GLU A 532 -36.82 -1.09 -17.48
C GLU A 532 -36.60 -2.12 -16.36
N ARG A 533 -35.34 -2.65 -16.25
CA ARG A 533 -34.99 -3.61 -15.18
C ARG A 533 -35.01 -2.98 -13.80
N LEU A 534 -34.77 -1.69 -13.75
CA LEU A 534 -34.83 -0.90 -12.52
C LEU A 534 -36.22 -0.34 -12.23
N GLY A 535 -37.17 -0.51 -13.13
CA GLY A 535 -38.55 0.01 -12.98
C GLY A 535 -38.59 1.54 -12.98
N LEU A 536 -37.70 2.18 -13.71
CA LEU A 536 -37.60 3.64 -13.83
C LEU A 536 -38.54 4.16 -14.92
N THR A 537 -38.78 5.47 -14.92
CA THR A 537 -39.60 6.17 -15.94
C THR A 537 -38.88 6.10 -17.32
N ASP A 538 -39.61 6.53 -18.38
CA ASP A 538 -39.06 6.52 -19.72
C ASP A 538 -37.85 7.46 -19.88
N ILE A 539 -37.84 8.55 -19.13
CA ILE A 539 -36.75 9.54 -19.15
C ILE A 539 -35.90 9.35 -17.88
N VAL A 540 -34.71 8.78 -18.05
CA VAL A 540 -33.74 8.59 -16.97
C VAL A 540 -32.54 9.47 -17.20
N LYS A 541 -32.15 10.21 -16.16
CA LYS A 541 -31.04 11.17 -16.18
C LYS A 541 -30.03 10.90 -15.10
N PRO A 542 -28.73 11.19 -15.34
CA PRO A 542 -27.74 11.12 -14.27
C PRO A 542 -28.02 12.20 -13.21
N GLY A 543 -28.03 11.82 -11.94
CA GLY A 543 -28.14 12.73 -10.79
C GLY A 543 -26.77 13.01 -10.18
N GLY A 544 -26.02 11.95 -9.82
CA GLY A 544 -24.70 12.09 -9.21
C GLY A 544 -23.84 10.84 -9.33
N LEU A 545 -22.53 11.07 -9.32
CA LEU A 545 -21.48 10.07 -9.30
C LEU A 545 -20.69 10.27 -8.01
N LEU A 546 -20.99 9.49 -6.99
CA LEU A 546 -20.61 9.79 -5.62
C LEU A 546 -19.78 8.68 -4.99
N TYR A 547 -18.74 9.07 -4.28
CA TYR A 547 -17.98 8.21 -3.39
C TYR A 547 -18.35 8.48 -1.95
N PHE A 548 -18.54 7.42 -1.19
CA PHE A 548 -18.73 7.47 0.25
C PHE A 548 -17.52 6.85 0.95
N HIS A 549 -16.82 7.64 1.76
CA HIS A 549 -15.65 7.17 2.49
C HIS A 549 -16.06 6.48 3.80
N VAL A 550 -15.81 5.16 3.88
CA VAL A 550 -16.04 4.34 5.07
C VAL A 550 -14.81 4.38 5.95
N HIS A 551 -14.85 5.15 7.03
CA HIS A 551 -13.70 5.38 7.92
C HIS A 551 -14.14 5.73 9.33
N GLU A 552 -13.19 5.89 10.22
CA GLU A 552 -13.38 6.45 11.56
C GLU A 552 -12.82 7.88 11.56
N PRO A 553 -13.67 8.91 11.61
CA PRO A 553 -13.20 10.30 11.60
C PRO A 553 -12.39 10.65 12.84
N ARG A 554 -11.28 11.37 12.65
CA ARG A 554 -10.49 11.95 13.73
C ARG A 554 -10.77 13.44 13.78
N ILE A 555 -11.35 13.91 14.89
CA ILE A 555 -11.63 15.32 15.10
C ILE A 555 -10.56 15.89 16.03
N LYS A 556 -9.91 16.98 15.59
CA LYS A 556 -8.92 17.68 16.39
C LYS A 556 -9.60 18.80 17.20
N PHE A 557 -9.41 18.80 18.50
CA PHE A 557 -9.82 19.86 19.40
C PHE A 557 -8.61 20.64 19.91
N LYS A 558 -8.81 21.91 20.20
CA LYS A 558 -7.77 22.74 20.82
C LYS A 558 -7.68 22.53 22.33
N SER A 559 -8.80 22.20 22.98
CA SER A 559 -8.87 21.95 24.42
C SER A 559 -10.05 21.03 24.74
N TRP A 560 -9.91 20.21 25.75
CA TRP A 560 -11.00 19.38 26.29
C TRP A 560 -12.18 20.21 26.83
N ALA A 561 -11.93 21.43 27.28
CA ALA A 561 -12.95 22.33 27.77
C ALA A 561 -13.88 22.91 26.67
N ASP A 562 -13.45 22.81 25.42
CA ASP A 562 -14.20 23.34 24.26
C ASP A 562 -15.13 22.29 23.62
N ILE A 563 -15.22 21.08 24.19
CA ILE A 563 -16.04 20.00 23.63
C ILE A 563 -17.50 20.22 24.00
N ASP A 564 -18.26 20.76 23.06
CA ASP A 564 -19.71 20.69 23.03
C ASP A 564 -20.11 19.38 22.34
N GLU A 565 -20.81 18.47 23.05
CA GLU A 565 -21.15 17.15 22.57
C GLU A 565 -22.06 17.21 21.32
N ASP A 566 -22.98 18.17 21.25
CA ASP A 566 -23.87 18.37 20.10
C ASP A 566 -23.08 18.88 18.86
N GLN A 567 -22.13 19.78 19.09
CA GLN A 567 -21.26 20.28 18.03
C GLN A 567 -20.29 19.19 17.56
N PHE A 568 -19.76 18.40 18.48
CA PHE A 568 -18.94 17.23 18.16
C PHE A 568 -19.64 16.27 17.24
N GLN A 569 -20.88 15.86 17.57
CA GLN A 569 -21.65 14.93 16.74
C GLN A 569 -21.92 15.51 15.35
N LYS A 570 -22.22 16.79 15.24
CA LYS A 570 -22.40 17.46 13.93
C LYS A 570 -21.12 17.48 13.11
N ASP A 571 -19.99 17.84 13.73
CA ASP A 571 -18.70 17.89 13.03
C ASP A 571 -18.20 16.49 12.69
N TYR A 572 -18.48 15.48 13.53
CA TYR A 572 -18.20 14.08 13.26
C TYR A 572 -18.94 13.58 12.02
N ILE A 573 -20.23 13.85 11.91
CA ILE A 573 -21.04 13.44 10.76
C ILE A 573 -20.62 14.15 9.46
N LYS A 574 -20.19 15.41 9.51
CA LYS A 574 -19.69 16.15 8.34
C LYS A 574 -18.49 15.50 7.66
N ASN A 575 -17.69 14.71 8.40
CA ASN A 575 -16.58 13.98 7.80
C ASN A 575 -17.01 12.87 6.84
N PHE A 576 -18.29 12.48 6.86
CA PHE A 576 -18.87 11.52 5.93
C PHE A 576 -19.52 12.18 4.70
N LYS A 577 -19.28 13.47 4.48
CA LYS A 577 -19.72 14.15 3.27
C LYS A 577 -19.24 13.41 2.04
N MET A 578 -20.17 13.01 1.18
CA MET A 578 -19.82 12.34 -0.08
C MET A 578 -19.00 13.25 -0.98
N SER A 579 -18.09 12.68 -1.73
CA SER A 579 -17.33 13.35 -2.76
C SER A 579 -17.76 12.88 -4.16
N GLY A 580 -17.51 13.64 -5.21
CA GLY A 580 -17.87 13.20 -6.56
C GLY A 580 -18.34 14.34 -7.47
N LEU A 581 -19.14 13.99 -8.48
CA LEU A 581 -19.68 14.93 -9.47
C LEU A 581 -21.21 14.86 -9.47
N LEU A 582 -21.87 16.02 -9.37
CA LEU A 582 -23.31 16.15 -9.36
C LEU A 582 -23.81 16.76 -10.67
N ASN A 583 -25.01 16.37 -11.10
CA ASN A 583 -25.73 17.07 -12.14
C ASN A 583 -26.12 18.46 -11.64
N ARG A 584 -25.89 19.47 -12.48
CA ARG A 584 -26.14 20.88 -12.15
C ARG A 584 -27.63 21.27 -12.14
N ASP A 585 -28.53 20.36 -12.58
CA ASP A 585 -29.96 20.62 -12.59
C ASP A 585 -30.44 20.96 -11.17
N GLN A 586 -31.13 22.10 -11.02
CA GLN A 586 -31.60 22.60 -9.72
C GLN A 586 -32.52 21.58 -9.03
N GLU A 587 -33.33 20.86 -9.79
CA GLU A 587 -34.22 19.84 -9.26
C GLU A 587 -33.45 18.69 -8.61
N VAL A 588 -32.33 18.28 -9.22
CA VAL A 588 -31.43 17.25 -8.69
C VAL A 588 -30.77 17.75 -7.40
N LEU A 589 -30.28 18.98 -7.41
CA LEU A 589 -29.60 19.56 -6.25
C LEU A 589 -30.54 19.70 -5.05
N ASP A 590 -31.78 20.18 -5.26
CA ASP A 590 -32.82 20.30 -4.22
C ASP A 590 -33.30 18.93 -3.71
N ALA A 591 -33.15 17.88 -4.51
CA ALA A 591 -33.46 16.52 -4.10
C ALA A 591 -32.30 15.85 -3.36
N LEU A 592 -31.04 16.23 -3.65
CA LEU A 592 -29.84 15.71 -2.98
C LEU A 592 -29.72 16.20 -1.53
N ASP A 593 -30.04 17.49 -1.30
CA ASP A 593 -30.11 18.05 0.05
C ASP A 593 -31.25 19.07 0.13
N ILE A 594 -32.32 18.72 0.84
CA ILE A 594 -33.53 19.56 0.97
C ILE A 594 -33.31 20.85 1.77
N ARG A 595 -32.14 21.04 2.37
CA ARG A 595 -31.78 22.21 3.18
C ARG A 595 -31.06 23.30 2.36
N LEU A 596 -30.91 23.08 1.03
CA LEU A 596 -30.18 24.04 0.18
C LEU A 596 -30.87 25.41 0.17
N GLU A 597 -30.20 26.41 0.74
CA GLU A 597 -30.59 27.81 0.79
C GLU A 597 -29.39 28.74 0.56
N PRO A 598 -29.59 30.04 0.30
CA PRO A 598 -28.48 30.98 0.16
C PRO A 598 -27.51 30.94 1.34
N LYS A 599 -26.20 30.93 1.07
CA LYS A 599 -25.08 30.78 2.01
C LYS A 599 -24.89 29.37 2.60
N TYR A 600 -25.73 28.40 2.24
CA TYR A 600 -25.60 27.04 2.77
C TYR A 600 -24.50 26.25 2.05
N ASN A 601 -23.73 25.54 2.84
CA ASN A 601 -22.75 24.53 2.36
C ASN A 601 -23.20 23.17 2.86
N SER A 602 -23.59 22.30 1.94
CA SER A 602 -24.08 20.97 2.29
C SER A 602 -23.00 20.16 3.01
N ASP A 603 -23.41 19.47 4.06
CA ASP A 603 -22.60 18.54 4.84
C ASP A 603 -22.74 17.08 4.38
N ILE A 604 -23.57 16.83 3.37
CA ILE A 604 -23.81 15.46 2.84
C ILE A 604 -23.31 15.27 1.40
N VAL A 605 -23.35 16.30 0.55
CA VAL A 605 -22.92 16.26 -0.85
C VAL A 605 -22.04 17.45 -1.22
N PRO A 606 -21.20 17.39 -2.28
CA PRO A 606 -20.24 18.44 -2.61
C PRO A 606 -20.90 19.64 -3.33
N ILE A 607 -21.81 20.32 -2.64
CA ILE A 607 -22.48 21.53 -3.13
C ILE A 607 -22.49 22.62 -2.07
N ALA A 608 -22.33 23.86 -2.51
CA ALA A 608 -22.48 25.07 -1.70
C ALA A 608 -23.12 26.19 -2.51
N LEU A 609 -23.95 27.00 -1.87
CA LEU A 609 -24.57 28.17 -2.48
C LEU A 609 -23.96 29.47 -1.96
N THR A 610 -23.83 30.43 -2.86
CA THR A 610 -23.39 31.80 -2.52
C THR A 610 -24.49 32.57 -1.75
N ALA A 611 -24.15 33.74 -1.24
CA ALA A 611 -25.13 34.62 -0.58
C ALA A 611 -26.31 35.04 -1.48
N LYS A 612 -26.14 34.93 -2.80
CA LYS A 612 -27.19 35.25 -3.79
C LYS A 612 -27.95 33.97 -4.25
N GLY A 613 -27.70 32.82 -3.64
CA GLY A 613 -28.34 31.55 -4.01
C GLY A 613 -27.76 30.86 -5.27
N ALA A 614 -26.74 31.46 -5.89
CA ALA A 614 -26.05 30.80 -7.02
C ALA A 614 -25.07 29.72 -6.53
N ILE A 615 -24.81 28.71 -7.38
CA ILE A 615 -23.83 27.66 -7.08
C ILE A 615 -22.42 28.26 -6.91
N ASN A 616 -21.77 27.96 -5.80
CA ASN A 616 -20.40 28.36 -5.55
C ASN A 616 -19.45 27.43 -6.31
N GLN A 617 -18.89 27.87 -7.43
CA GLN A 617 -18.06 27.05 -8.31
C GLN A 617 -16.74 26.59 -7.67
N ARG A 618 -16.25 27.25 -6.61
CA ARG A 618 -15.00 26.86 -5.94
C ARG A 618 -15.18 25.67 -5.01
N SER A 619 -16.32 25.62 -4.33
CA SER A 619 -16.63 24.59 -3.31
C SER A 619 -17.64 23.55 -3.77
N SER A 620 -18.22 23.71 -4.97
CA SER A 620 -19.16 22.74 -5.55
C SER A 620 -18.52 21.93 -6.67
N LYS A 621 -18.87 20.65 -6.75
CA LYS A 621 -18.46 19.74 -7.82
C LYS A 621 -19.69 19.38 -8.66
N VAL A 622 -20.02 20.25 -9.60
CA VAL A 622 -21.20 20.11 -10.46
C VAL A 622 -20.84 20.18 -11.94
N ALA A 623 -21.55 19.48 -12.77
CA ALA A 623 -21.43 19.54 -14.23
C ALA A 623 -22.81 19.54 -14.89
N ASP A 624 -22.89 20.15 -16.08
CA ASP A 624 -24.10 20.05 -16.90
C ASP A 624 -24.32 18.59 -17.35
N GLU A 625 -25.56 18.21 -17.53
CA GLU A 625 -25.95 16.85 -17.95
C GLU A 625 -25.17 16.36 -19.17
N ASN A 626 -25.02 17.21 -20.18
CA ASN A 626 -24.24 16.90 -21.40
C ASN A 626 -22.79 16.55 -21.13
N ILE A 627 -22.15 17.17 -20.13
CA ILE A 627 -20.77 16.88 -19.76
C ILE A 627 -20.66 15.46 -19.16
N ILE A 628 -21.66 15.07 -18.37
CA ILE A 628 -21.68 13.71 -17.78
C ILE A 628 -21.79 12.67 -18.92
N TYR A 629 -22.68 12.89 -19.90
CA TYR A 629 -22.78 12.01 -21.08
C TYR A 629 -21.49 11.97 -21.91
N GLN A 630 -20.83 13.11 -22.12
CA GLN A 630 -19.52 13.15 -22.81
C GLN A 630 -18.44 12.37 -22.08
N LEU A 631 -18.40 12.44 -20.75
CA LEU A 631 -17.48 11.62 -19.94
C LEU A 631 -17.79 10.12 -20.07
N ILE A 632 -19.05 9.73 -20.13
CA ILE A 632 -19.47 8.33 -20.35
C ILE A 632 -19.02 7.86 -21.74
N GLU A 633 -19.24 8.65 -22.79
CA GLU A 633 -18.80 8.29 -24.13
C GLU A 633 -17.28 8.22 -24.26
N HIS A 634 -16.57 9.16 -23.68
CA HIS A 634 -15.11 9.11 -23.61
C HIS A 634 -14.60 7.87 -22.87
N ASN A 635 -15.26 7.50 -21.78
CA ASN A 635 -14.94 6.27 -21.05
C ASN A 635 -15.13 5.01 -21.91
N LYS A 636 -16.18 4.95 -22.76
CA LYS A 636 -16.35 3.87 -23.75
C LYS A 636 -15.22 3.84 -24.76
N LYS A 637 -14.79 5.01 -25.25
CA LYS A 637 -13.64 5.13 -26.16
C LYS A 637 -12.37 4.58 -25.49
N ASN A 638 -12.10 4.95 -24.24
CA ASN A 638 -10.98 4.40 -23.46
C ASN A 638 -11.03 2.86 -23.37
N PHE A 639 -12.22 2.25 -23.16
CA PHE A 639 -12.35 0.78 -23.17
C PHE A 639 -11.99 0.19 -24.52
N ILE A 640 -12.49 0.76 -25.61
CA ILE A 640 -12.26 0.27 -26.98
C ILE A 640 -10.78 0.38 -27.34
N GLU A 641 -10.15 1.53 -27.09
CA GLU A 641 -8.73 1.76 -27.38
C GLU A 641 -7.84 0.84 -26.56
N THR A 642 -8.09 0.77 -25.24
CA THR A 642 -7.32 -0.11 -24.35
C THR A 642 -7.44 -1.58 -24.76
N ALA A 643 -8.64 -2.05 -25.06
CA ALA A 643 -8.85 -3.41 -25.50
C ALA A 643 -8.19 -3.68 -26.86
N SER A 644 -8.22 -2.71 -27.78
CA SER A 644 -7.53 -2.81 -29.06
C SER A 644 -6.03 -2.94 -28.89
N HIS A 645 -5.41 -2.11 -28.05
CA HIS A 645 -3.97 -2.19 -27.72
C HIS A 645 -3.61 -3.53 -27.07
N ILE A 646 -4.45 -4.06 -26.17
CA ILE A 646 -4.23 -5.38 -25.56
C ILE A 646 -4.20 -6.47 -26.65
N MET A 647 -5.12 -6.40 -27.63
CA MET A 647 -5.21 -7.39 -28.70
C MET A 647 -4.12 -7.20 -29.77
N ASP A 648 -3.63 -5.97 -29.96
CA ASP A 648 -2.43 -5.68 -30.77
C ASP A 648 -1.13 -6.13 -30.09
N GLY A 649 -1.22 -6.64 -28.86
CA GLY A 649 -0.09 -7.24 -28.14
C GLY A 649 0.83 -6.26 -27.43
N HIS A 650 0.33 -5.09 -27.08
CA HIS A 650 1.10 -4.11 -26.30
C HIS A 650 1.37 -4.61 -24.88
N THR A 651 2.66 -4.79 -24.56
CA THR A 651 3.14 -5.35 -23.28
C THR A 651 4.28 -4.53 -22.68
N GLU A 652 4.54 -3.36 -23.21
CA GLU A 652 5.67 -2.52 -22.85
C GLU A 652 5.67 -2.08 -21.38
N VAL A 653 6.87 -1.95 -20.82
CA VAL A 653 7.10 -1.35 -19.48
C VAL A 653 7.00 0.16 -19.61
N ALA A 654 5.78 0.68 -19.53
CA ALA A 654 5.47 2.09 -19.73
C ALA A 654 4.50 2.60 -18.62
N PRO A 655 4.97 2.77 -17.37
CA PRO A 655 4.13 3.24 -16.29
C PRO A 655 3.66 4.69 -16.52
N LEU A 656 2.43 5.02 -16.12
CA LEU A 656 1.87 6.36 -16.23
C LEU A 656 2.12 7.15 -14.95
N LYS A 657 2.96 8.17 -15.03
CA LYS A 657 3.26 9.09 -13.91
C LYS A 657 2.16 10.16 -13.78
N TYR A 658 1.61 10.31 -12.58
CA TYR A 658 0.63 11.32 -12.26
C TYR A 658 0.90 11.94 -10.88
N LYS A 659 0.97 13.26 -10.78
CA LYS A 659 1.25 14.02 -9.53
C LYS A 659 2.45 13.45 -8.76
N GLN A 660 3.58 13.30 -9.41
CA GLN A 660 4.80 12.69 -8.86
C GLN A 660 4.67 11.23 -8.39
N VAL A 661 3.49 10.61 -8.53
CA VAL A 661 3.25 9.23 -8.14
C VAL A 661 3.41 8.31 -9.36
N LEU A 662 4.26 7.30 -9.20
CA LEU A 662 4.42 6.22 -10.15
C LEU A 662 3.70 4.98 -9.65
N PRO A 663 2.94 4.26 -10.49
CA PRO A 663 2.29 3.01 -10.09
C PRO A 663 3.28 1.92 -9.67
N CYS A 664 4.55 2.06 -10.06
CA CYS A 664 5.64 1.14 -9.72
C CYS A 664 5.92 1.07 -8.20
N GLN A 665 5.61 2.12 -7.43
CA GLN A 665 5.79 2.14 -5.97
C GLN A 665 4.97 1.06 -5.27
N PHE A 666 3.81 0.70 -5.85
CA PHE A 666 2.87 -0.28 -5.30
C PHE A 666 2.67 -1.48 -6.24
N CYS A 667 3.63 -1.74 -7.14
CA CYS A 667 3.49 -2.78 -8.15
C CYS A 667 4.19 -4.07 -7.72
N ASN A 668 3.42 -5.13 -7.61
CA ASN A 668 3.91 -6.47 -7.22
C ASN A 668 4.80 -7.13 -8.30
N TYR A 669 4.83 -6.56 -9.52
CA TYR A 669 5.60 -7.10 -10.63
C TYR A 669 6.93 -6.37 -10.87
N LYS A 670 7.36 -5.48 -9.96
CA LYS A 670 8.61 -4.74 -10.10
C LYS A 670 9.83 -5.66 -10.20
N SER A 671 9.82 -6.76 -9.45
CA SER A 671 10.86 -7.80 -9.50
C SER A 671 10.88 -8.62 -10.81
N VAL A 672 9.86 -8.51 -11.64
CA VAL A 672 9.75 -9.19 -12.94
C VAL A 672 10.09 -8.25 -14.08
N CYS A 673 9.61 -7.00 -14.03
CA CYS A 673 9.85 -6.00 -15.09
C CYS A 673 11.19 -5.29 -14.93
N HIS A 674 11.79 -5.33 -13.74
CA HIS A 674 13.09 -4.70 -13.41
C HIS A 674 13.19 -3.21 -13.82
N VAL A 675 12.06 -2.48 -13.77
CA VAL A 675 12.07 -1.05 -14.10
C VAL A 675 12.94 -0.29 -13.11
N ASP A 676 13.89 0.47 -13.62
CA ASP A 676 14.76 1.35 -12.88
C ASP A 676 14.41 2.82 -13.16
N GLY A 677 14.21 3.59 -12.08
CA GLY A 677 13.78 5.00 -12.18
C GLY A 677 14.81 5.92 -12.84
N LEU A 678 16.10 5.57 -12.76
CA LEU A 678 17.18 6.37 -13.35
C LEU A 678 17.34 6.08 -14.85
N ILE A 679 17.25 4.81 -15.24
CA ILE A 679 17.48 4.35 -16.61
C ILE A 679 16.20 4.44 -17.46
N ASP A 680 15.08 4.00 -16.90
CA ASP A 680 13.83 3.82 -17.63
C ASP A 680 12.87 5.02 -17.56
N SER A 681 13.27 6.12 -16.93
CA SER A 681 12.41 7.32 -16.79
C SER A 681 11.91 7.86 -18.14
N LYS A 682 12.67 7.68 -19.22
CA LYS A 682 12.28 8.03 -20.60
C LYS A 682 11.07 7.23 -21.13
N ARG A 683 10.77 6.07 -20.52
CA ARG A 683 9.62 5.22 -20.88
C ARG A 683 8.35 5.59 -20.12
N TYR A 684 8.44 6.51 -19.16
CA TYR A 684 7.28 6.93 -18.39
C TYR A 684 6.32 7.72 -19.27
N ARG A 685 5.07 7.31 -19.28
CA ARG A 685 3.99 8.10 -19.82
C ARG A 685 3.65 9.16 -18.78
N THR A 686 3.51 10.40 -19.19
CA THR A 686 3.19 11.52 -18.29
C THR A 686 1.82 12.08 -18.61
N VAL A 687 1.11 12.46 -17.55
CA VAL A 687 -0.14 13.21 -17.67
C VAL A 687 0.21 14.69 -17.80
N ASP A 688 -0.41 15.39 -18.74
CA ASP A 688 -0.27 16.84 -18.83
C ASP A 688 -1.11 17.51 -17.72
N GLU A 689 -0.45 17.88 -16.65
CA GLU A 689 -1.06 18.52 -15.48
C GLU A 689 -1.33 20.02 -15.69
N SER A 690 -0.81 20.62 -16.75
CA SER A 690 -1.04 22.03 -17.09
C SER A 690 -2.46 22.29 -17.59
N ILE A 691 -3.12 21.26 -18.12
CA ILE A 691 -4.48 21.34 -18.65
C ILE A 691 -5.48 21.17 -17.50
N LYS A 692 -6.32 22.18 -17.30
CA LYS A 692 -7.38 22.06 -16.30
C LYS A 692 -8.40 20.98 -16.69
N PRO A 693 -8.97 20.23 -15.74
CA PRO A 693 -9.96 19.17 -16.05
C PRO A 693 -11.16 19.64 -16.88
N LEU A 694 -11.60 20.88 -16.71
CA LEU A 694 -12.69 21.48 -17.51
C LEU A 694 -12.26 21.75 -18.95
N ASP A 695 -11.02 22.11 -19.20
CA ASP A 695 -10.49 22.35 -20.55
C ASP A 695 -10.30 21.01 -21.28
N LEU A 696 -9.91 19.94 -20.58
CA LEU A 696 -9.91 18.57 -21.12
C LEU A 696 -11.30 18.15 -21.62
N ILE A 697 -12.35 18.49 -20.88
CA ILE A 697 -13.73 18.21 -21.27
C ILE A 697 -14.14 19.08 -22.49
N GLN A 698 -13.64 20.31 -22.61
CA GLN A 698 -13.87 21.14 -23.80
C GLN A 698 -13.15 20.61 -25.04
N GLN A 699 -11.97 19.99 -24.89
CA GLN A 699 -11.29 19.31 -26.00
C GLN A 699 -12.12 18.15 -26.53
N LEU A 700 -12.80 17.38 -25.66
CA LEU A 700 -13.75 16.35 -26.07
C LEU A 700 -14.91 16.90 -26.93
N ARG A 701 -15.33 18.15 -26.70
CA ARG A 701 -16.35 18.81 -27.55
C ARG A 701 -15.84 19.06 -28.97
N ASN A 702 -14.61 19.49 -29.10
CA ASN A 702 -14.00 19.83 -30.41
C ASN A 702 -13.73 18.56 -31.23
N GLU A 703 -13.26 17.49 -30.59
CA GLU A 703 -13.06 16.19 -31.24
C GLU A 703 -14.38 15.51 -31.68
N GLY A 704 -15.48 15.75 -30.95
CA GLY A 704 -16.81 15.25 -31.28
C GLY A 704 -17.54 16.06 -32.36
N GLY A 705 -17.20 17.35 -32.50
CA GLY A 705 -17.83 18.28 -33.45
C GLY A 705 -17.33 18.13 -34.89
N GLU A 706 -16.08 17.72 -35.10
CA GLU A 706 -15.51 17.58 -36.44
C GLU A 706 -16.01 16.34 -37.24
N ARG A 707 -16.74 15.41 -36.57
CA ARG A 707 -17.26 14.20 -37.22
C ARG A 707 -18.71 14.28 -37.69
N HIS A 708 -19.45 15.35 -37.39
CA HIS A 708 -20.84 15.50 -37.81
C HIS A 708 -21.06 16.39 -39.03
N ASP A 709 -20.02 17.07 -39.56
CA ASP A 709 -20.14 17.92 -40.74
C ASP A 709 -19.54 17.32 -42.01
N SER A 710 -19.21 16.02 -42.01
CA SER A 710 -18.74 15.29 -43.20
C SER A 710 -19.50 13.98 -43.40
N ASN A 711 -20.82 14.12 -43.68
CA ASN A 711 -21.60 13.15 -44.48
C ASN A 711 -22.85 13.81 -45.04
#